data_2a90ae735a5338db587c07f90241234d
#
_entry.id   2a90ae735a5338db587c07f90241234d
#
_cell.length_a   1.000
_cell.length_b   1.000
_cell.length_c   1.000
_cell.angle_alpha   90.00
_cell.angle_beta   90.00
_cell.angle_gamma   90.00
#
_symmetry.space_group_name_H-M   'P 1'
#
loop_
_entity.id
_entity.type
_entity.pdbx_description
1 polymer ?
#
loop_
_entity_poly.entity_id
_entity_poly.type
_entity_poly.pdbx_seq_one_letter_code
_entity_poly.pdbx_strand_id
1 'polypeptide(L)'
;MKHLPAYPLVSVDPYISIWSMKHKKLYKDNTRMWAGYQKCLHGLMMIDDKPYRFMGENGVHHMHQKVLKVTPLCTTYVFEKHDVQLKVDFWTPAFPDDLLLLSLPCAFIDYEVTILDKRPHSVSISLLVDENFCYDSEKGKEIIGDAVKTDSSYYAYMRQNEQNVLEYSGDFNAINWGTVYVTGGFVSFGKPTIKRNKRDGFVNYIHSEHKAYEPVSDKFCAHDTLFFDDGFSIEYMGKKLRGYWTEKFPDAVSALKYCDEKHDELRKQVSLRNTRILRDGQRFGDDYCMLLSAAYREVIASHKLVKTDDGKLLYVSKNCTAGGFAAETDVTYASSPLFLLYNPSLVFAELNGICDFARSAAWKFDFAPHDIGTYPIADGQTYGLKADFDGDKAKVYSTSDKIYDEEEQMPVETSGDVLILAYAATVLSGDRSFIAENKDLLLKWGDYLAETGNDIANQKNADDYAKAISGSVNLAVKSCIALRCCGEICKMLDSDGEKYFKAASENAADILKRDEGRECLSFTLLKKESWSLKYNLVWNYIFGFDLFPLKTAKNEIARYIKIKNEYGLPLGPRRDYARTDWTMWACALDDTGFMTQKLSVDIMRMLDHTEDKYPFTDWYDTKSAKSKGRYHRPVQGGLWMPVLAKKWNEILP
;
A
#
# COMPACT_ATOMS: atom_id res chain seq x y z
N MET A 1 -2.35 9.62 -24.54
CA MET A 1 -1.70 8.94 -23.40
C MET A 1 -2.66 9.06 -22.22
N LYS A 2 -3.07 7.93 -21.63
CA LYS A 2 -3.95 7.92 -20.45
C LYS A 2 -3.23 8.55 -19.26
N HIS A 3 -3.95 9.27 -18.41
CA HIS A 3 -3.40 9.98 -17.26
C HIS A 3 -3.81 9.32 -15.95
N LEU A 4 -2.97 9.44 -14.93
CA LEU A 4 -3.30 9.08 -13.56
C LEU A 4 -3.89 10.31 -12.83
N PRO A 5 -4.73 10.11 -11.82
CA PRO A 5 -5.29 11.20 -11.01
C PRO A 5 -4.22 11.90 -10.17
N ALA A 6 -3.20 11.17 -9.71
CA ALA A 6 -2.03 11.67 -8.98
C ALA A 6 -0.78 10.84 -9.33
N TYR A 7 0.41 11.41 -9.07
CA TYR A 7 1.70 10.81 -9.43
C TYR A 7 2.61 10.71 -8.21
N PRO A 8 3.09 9.51 -7.83
CA PRO A 8 3.93 9.32 -6.65
C PRO A 8 5.33 9.89 -6.87
N LEU A 9 5.87 10.57 -5.87
CA LEU A 9 7.21 11.17 -5.88
C LEU A 9 8.10 10.53 -4.82
N VAL A 10 7.76 10.69 -3.52
CA VAL A 10 8.45 10.09 -2.38
C VAL A 10 7.48 9.11 -1.74
N SER A 11 7.86 7.85 -1.55
CA SER A 11 6.95 6.79 -1.11
C SER A 11 7.67 5.87 -0.14
N VAL A 12 7.68 6.25 1.14
CA VAL A 12 8.45 5.59 2.21
C VAL A 12 7.54 4.76 3.11
N ASP A 13 6.58 5.42 3.75
CA ASP A 13 5.65 4.82 4.70
C ASP A 13 4.33 5.62 4.73
N PRO A 14 3.32 5.26 5.55
CA PRO A 14 2.03 5.95 5.58
C PRO A 14 2.11 7.45 5.88
N TYR A 15 3.15 7.91 6.55
CA TYR A 15 3.33 9.33 6.88
C TYR A 15 4.19 10.09 5.88
N ILE A 16 5.09 9.39 5.19
CA ILE A 16 6.00 9.97 4.17
C ILE A 16 5.69 9.36 2.81
N SER A 17 4.51 9.69 2.29
CA SER A 17 4.05 9.34 0.95
C SER A 17 3.58 10.61 0.25
N ILE A 18 4.44 11.16 -0.63
CA ILE A 18 4.32 12.48 -1.25
C ILE A 18 4.03 12.34 -2.73
N TRP A 19 3.08 13.14 -3.20
CA TRP A 19 2.48 13.03 -4.52
C TRP A 19 2.42 14.37 -5.24
N SER A 20 2.49 14.35 -6.57
CA SER A 20 2.00 15.42 -7.44
C SER A 20 0.51 15.15 -7.70
N MET A 21 -0.34 15.96 -7.08
CA MET A 21 -1.81 15.90 -7.19
C MET A 21 -2.31 16.97 -8.15
N LYS A 22 -3.60 17.24 -8.20
CA LYS A 22 -4.30 18.32 -8.93
C LYS A 22 -3.88 18.54 -10.39
N HIS A 23 -2.59 18.51 -10.70
CA HIS A 23 -2.07 18.76 -12.05
C HIS A 23 -1.01 17.75 -12.47
N LYS A 24 -1.04 17.32 -13.73
CA LYS A 24 0.02 16.51 -14.35
C LYS A 24 1.34 17.29 -14.56
N LYS A 25 1.30 18.62 -14.48
CA LYS A 25 2.48 19.48 -14.60
C LYS A 25 3.02 19.80 -13.22
N LEU A 26 4.21 19.28 -12.91
CA LEU A 26 4.84 19.29 -11.60
C LEU A 26 5.06 20.72 -11.03
N TYR A 27 5.18 21.71 -11.89
CA TYR A 27 5.38 23.12 -11.53
C TYR A 27 4.08 23.92 -11.31
N LYS A 28 2.89 23.29 -11.42
CA LYS A 28 1.60 24.01 -11.33
C LYS A 28 0.93 23.95 -9.97
N ASP A 29 1.38 23.06 -9.09
CA ASP A 29 0.88 22.94 -7.72
C ASP A 29 2.02 22.47 -6.81
N ASN A 30 1.85 22.67 -5.50
CA ASN A 30 2.75 22.16 -4.49
C ASN A 30 2.55 20.64 -4.32
N THR A 31 3.62 19.94 -3.97
CA THR A 31 3.57 18.53 -3.62
C THR A 31 2.82 18.33 -2.31
N ARG A 32 2.14 17.18 -2.19
CA ARG A 32 1.24 16.88 -1.07
C ARG A 32 1.43 15.46 -0.57
N MET A 33 1.19 15.26 0.70
CA MET A 33 0.92 13.94 1.25
C MET A 33 -0.37 13.35 0.64
N TRP A 34 -0.52 12.05 0.61
CA TRP A 34 -1.71 11.36 0.10
C TRP A 34 -3.03 11.90 0.71
N ALA A 35 -3.03 12.32 1.97
CA ALA A 35 -4.19 12.92 2.65
C ALA A 35 -4.55 14.34 2.17
N GLY A 36 -3.76 14.93 1.27
CA GLY A 36 -3.98 16.26 0.70
C GLY A 36 -3.21 17.39 1.38
N TYR A 37 -2.57 17.16 2.53
CA TYR A 37 -1.76 18.16 3.21
C TYR A 37 -0.52 18.51 2.40
N GLN A 38 -0.14 19.78 2.40
CA GLN A 38 1.08 20.24 1.74
C GLN A 38 2.32 19.67 2.44
N LYS A 39 3.15 19.00 1.66
CA LYS A 39 4.50 18.56 1.98
C LYS A 39 5.35 18.99 0.78
N CYS A 40 5.82 20.25 0.84
CA CYS A 40 6.28 20.96 -0.35
C CYS A 40 7.74 20.64 -0.67
N LEU A 41 7.95 20.12 -1.87
CA LEU A 41 9.22 20.10 -2.56
C LEU A 41 9.19 21.17 -3.65
N HIS A 42 10.24 22.00 -3.74
CA HIS A 42 10.40 22.97 -4.80
C HIS A 42 11.69 22.69 -5.56
N GLY A 43 11.62 22.77 -6.89
CA GLY A 43 12.75 22.54 -7.75
C GLY A 43 13.02 23.73 -8.67
N LEU A 44 14.25 24.23 -8.65
CA LEU A 44 14.73 25.34 -9.49
C LEU A 44 15.91 24.89 -10.34
N MET A 45 15.94 25.38 -11.57
CA MET A 45 17.06 25.27 -12.50
C MET A 45 17.56 26.66 -12.85
N MET A 46 18.83 26.95 -12.59
CA MET A 46 19.49 28.13 -13.12
C MET A 46 20.05 27.80 -14.49
N ILE A 47 19.80 28.65 -15.47
CA ILE A 47 20.37 28.58 -16.81
C ILE A 47 20.88 29.98 -17.16
N ASP A 48 22.18 30.15 -17.32
CA ASP A 48 22.84 31.43 -17.66
C ASP A 48 22.36 32.56 -16.73
N ASP A 49 22.48 32.31 -15.40
CA ASP A 49 22.10 33.20 -14.30
C ASP A 49 20.61 33.56 -14.22
N LYS A 50 19.73 32.84 -14.94
CA LYS A 50 18.26 33.02 -14.88
C LYS A 50 17.60 31.82 -14.21
N PRO A 51 16.74 32.02 -13.17
CA PRO A 51 16.04 30.93 -12.51
C PRO A 51 14.79 30.50 -13.28
N TYR A 52 14.59 29.17 -13.35
CA TYR A 52 13.38 28.53 -13.90
C TYR A 52 12.92 27.43 -12.96
N ARG A 53 11.64 27.41 -12.58
CA ARG A 53 11.09 26.33 -11.77
C ARG A 53 10.74 25.13 -12.63
N PHE A 54 11.00 23.92 -12.11
CA PHE A 54 10.49 22.66 -12.66
C PHE A 54 9.51 21.97 -11.70
N MET A 55 9.52 22.30 -10.39
CA MET A 55 8.68 21.70 -9.36
C MET A 55 8.19 22.74 -8.36
N GLY A 56 6.91 22.59 -7.93
CA GLY A 56 6.26 23.46 -6.96
C GLY A 56 5.88 24.83 -7.51
N GLU A 57 5.05 25.57 -6.77
CA GLU A 57 4.60 26.92 -7.11
C GLU A 57 5.38 27.97 -6.32
N ASN A 58 6.18 28.80 -6.96
CA ASN A 58 7.05 29.80 -6.30
C ASN A 58 7.16 31.14 -7.03
N GLY A 59 6.29 31.43 -8.00
CA GLY A 59 6.29 32.70 -8.72
C GLY A 59 7.40 32.89 -9.77
N VAL A 60 8.39 32.00 -9.86
CA VAL A 60 9.46 32.02 -10.86
C VAL A 60 8.93 31.45 -12.20
N HIS A 61 9.45 31.91 -13.35
CA HIS A 61 9.11 31.33 -14.65
C HIS A 61 9.40 29.82 -14.67
N HIS A 62 8.55 29.05 -15.33
CA HIS A 62 8.72 27.59 -15.39
C HIS A 62 9.47 27.11 -16.64
N MET A 63 10.11 25.96 -16.54
CA MET A 63 10.51 25.14 -17.68
C MET A 63 9.29 24.45 -18.31
N HIS A 64 9.37 24.04 -19.57
CA HIS A 64 8.29 23.33 -20.25
C HIS A 64 8.40 21.83 -20.03
N GLN A 65 7.44 21.25 -19.30
CA GLN A 65 7.37 19.79 -19.12
C GLN A 65 6.99 19.10 -20.43
N LYS A 66 7.84 18.19 -20.89
CA LYS A 66 7.70 17.41 -22.14
C LYS A 66 7.23 15.99 -21.88
N VAL A 67 7.79 15.34 -20.83
CA VAL A 67 7.51 13.93 -20.51
C VAL A 67 7.05 13.81 -19.07
N LEU A 68 6.16 12.86 -18.85
CA LEU A 68 5.81 12.29 -17.55
C LEU A 68 5.62 10.79 -17.75
N LYS A 69 6.42 9.98 -17.05
CA LYS A 69 6.36 8.51 -17.09
C LYS A 69 6.36 7.97 -15.67
N VAL A 70 5.47 7.00 -15.39
CA VAL A 70 5.41 6.27 -14.13
C VAL A 70 5.76 4.82 -14.37
N THR A 71 6.65 4.28 -13.55
CA THR A 71 6.93 2.85 -13.43
C THR A 71 6.73 2.44 -11.96
N PRO A 72 6.70 1.16 -11.63
CA PRO A 72 6.45 0.74 -10.23
C PRO A 72 7.30 1.45 -9.18
N LEU A 73 8.59 1.66 -9.47
CA LEU A 73 9.56 2.21 -8.50
C LEU A 73 10.08 3.62 -8.86
N CYS A 74 9.64 4.20 -9.98
CA CYS A 74 10.18 5.49 -10.43
C CYS A 74 9.13 6.33 -11.16
N THR A 75 9.14 7.65 -10.90
CA THR A 75 8.42 8.65 -11.70
C THR A 75 9.42 9.58 -12.36
N THR A 76 9.37 9.64 -13.68
CA THR A 76 10.27 10.44 -14.54
C THR A 76 9.55 11.65 -15.10
N TYR A 77 10.14 12.82 -14.94
CA TYR A 77 9.76 14.04 -15.65
C TYR A 77 10.90 14.50 -16.56
N VAL A 78 10.56 15.09 -17.72
CA VAL A 78 11.53 15.77 -18.58
C VAL A 78 11.02 17.18 -18.85
N PHE A 79 11.89 18.15 -18.69
CA PHE A 79 11.63 19.58 -18.88
C PHE A 79 12.61 20.16 -19.89
N GLU A 80 12.21 21.22 -20.60
CA GLU A 80 13.08 21.92 -21.54
C GLU A 80 12.93 23.44 -21.40
N LYS A 81 14.04 24.17 -21.53
CA LYS A 81 14.09 25.61 -21.57
C LYS A 81 15.44 26.05 -22.16
N HIS A 82 15.44 26.98 -23.14
CA HIS A 82 16.65 27.57 -23.79
C HIS A 82 17.70 26.50 -24.14
N ASP A 83 17.27 25.49 -24.92
CA ASP A 83 18.13 24.39 -25.39
C ASP A 83 18.77 23.54 -24.26
N VAL A 84 18.32 23.75 -23.03
CA VAL A 84 18.67 22.91 -21.84
C VAL A 84 17.51 21.99 -21.54
N GLN A 85 17.76 20.70 -21.54
CA GLN A 85 16.83 19.65 -21.07
C GLN A 85 17.23 19.21 -19.69
N LEU A 86 16.24 19.12 -18.77
CA LEU A 86 16.37 18.55 -17.43
C LEU A 86 15.47 17.34 -17.32
N LYS A 87 16.04 16.16 -17.07
CA LYS A 87 15.34 14.95 -16.65
C LYS A 87 15.43 14.83 -15.13
N VAL A 88 14.29 14.55 -14.49
CA VAL A 88 14.18 14.34 -13.04
C VAL A 88 13.51 13.00 -12.79
N ASP A 89 14.19 12.12 -12.06
CA ASP A 89 13.67 10.82 -11.62
C ASP A 89 13.45 10.81 -10.11
N PHE A 90 12.23 10.52 -9.67
CA PHE A 90 11.88 10.28 -8.26
C PHE A 90 11.75 8.79 -8.03
N TRP A 91 12.51 8.22 -7.09
CA TRP A 91 12.49 6.80 -6.84
C TRP A 91 12.81 6.42 -5.39
N THR A 92 12.34 5.23 -4.99
CA THR A 92 12.54 4.66 -3.65
C THR A 92 12.96 3.20 -3.81
N PRO A 93 14.00 2.71 -3.09
CA PRO A 93 14.49 1.34 -3.22
C PRO A 93 13.68 0.36 -2.34
N ALA A 94 12.36 0.49 -2.28
CA ALA A 94 11.49 -0.33 -1.43
C ALA A 94 11.12 -1.64 -2.13
N PHE A 95 11.81 -2.74 -1.76
CA PHE A 95 11.62 -4.07 -2.34
C PHE A 95 11.11 -5.07 -1.31
N PRO A 96 10.00 -5.77 -1.55
CA PRO A 96 9.51 -6.81 -0.64
C PRO A 96 10.51 -7.96 -0.41
N ASP A 97 11.35 -8.29 -1.39
CA ASP A 97 12.35 -9.36 -1.33
C ASP A 97 13.65 -8.98 -0.60
N ASP A 98 13.76 -7.72 -0.11
CA ASP A 98 14.88 -7.23 0.70
C ASP A 98 14.35 -6.41 1.87
N LEU A 99 14.28 -6.99 3.07
CA LEU A 99 13.71 -6.37 4.26
C LEU A 99 14.45 -5.10 4.68
N LEU A 100 15.77 -5.03 4.47
CA LEU A 100 16.52 -3.83 4.78
C LEU A 100 16.09 -2.68 3.86
N LEU A 101 16.13 -2.91 2.54
CA LEU A 101 15.76 -1.89 1.56
C LEU A 101 14.28 -1.51 1.66
N LEU A 102 13.41 -2.48 1.97
CA LEU A 102 12.00 -2.23 2.23
C LEU A 102 11.76 -1.29 3.41
N SER A 103 12.60 -1.39 4.45
CA SER A 103 12.46 -0.63 5.69
C SER A 103 13.23 0.70 5.71
N LEU A 104 14.20 0.90 4.80
CA LEU A 104 14.99 2.13 4.75
C LEU A 104 14.08 3.33 4.39
N PRO A 105 13.95 4.33 5.28
CA PRO A 105 13.08 5.47 5.04
C PRO A 105 13.78 6.50 4.16
N CYS A 106 14.22 6.09 2.96
CA CYS A 106 14.93 6.95 2.02
C CYS A 106 14.22 7.06 0.68
N ALA A 107 14.43 8.16 -0.01
CA ALA A 107 14.05 8.41 -1.38
C ALA A 107 15.12 9.21 -2.10
N PHE A 108 15.19 9.05 -3.41
CA PHE A 108 16.18 9.71 -4.25
C PHE A 108 15.51 10.58 -5.31
N ILE A 109 16.17 11.68 -5.64
CA ILE A 109 15.81 12.54 -6.75
C ILE A 109 17.05 12.70 -7.63
N ASP A 110 17.03 12.05 -8.80
CA ASP A 110 18.13 12.11 -9.76
C ASP A 110 17.88 13.21 -10.77
N TYR A 111 18.93 13.90 -11.16
CA TYR A 111 18.92 14.94 -12.16
C TYR A 111 19.89 14.61 -13.29
N GLU A 112 19.43 14.70 -14.54
CA GLU A 112 20.26 14.65 -15.72
C GLU A 112 19.98 15.90 -16.57
N VAL A 113 20.96 16.80 -16.67
CA VAL A 113 20.92 17.94 -17.58
C VAL A 113 21.58 17.53 -18.88
N THR A 114 20.93 17.83 -20.02
CA THR A 114 21.48 17.63 -21.37
C THR A 114 21.40 18.94 -22.15
N ILE A 115 22.51 19.38 -22.73
CA ILE A 115 22.57 20.58 -23.59
C ILE A 115 22.29 20.18 -25.02
N LEU A 116 21.21 20.74 -25.58
CA LEU A 116 20.71 20.33 -26.92
C LEU A 116 21.43 21.03 -28.08
N ASP A 117 21.84 22.29 -27.88
CA ASP A 117 22.55 23.10 -28.93
C ASP A 117 24.07 22.93 -28.90
N LYS A 118 24.60 22.14 -27.94
CA LYS A 118 26.04 21.90 -27.76
C LYS A 118 26.88 23.14 -27.43
N ARG A 119 26.25 24.24 -27.02
CA ARG A 119 26.94 25.44 -26.54
C ARG A 119 27.15 25.36 -25.04
N PRO A 120 28.22 25.96 -24.49
CA PRO A 120 28.42 26.03 -23.06
C PRO A 120 27.32 26.86 -22.37
N HIS A 121 26.64 26.27 -21.36
CA HIS A 121 25.67 26.94 -20.49
C HIS A 121 26.10 26.83 -19.03
N SER A 122 25.95 27.92 -18.28
CA SER A 122 26.09 27.86 -16.83
C SER A 122 24.82 27.27 -16.23
N VAL A 123 24.95 26.16 -15.48
CA VAL A 123 23.79 25.45 -14.93
C VAL A 123 23.96 25.16 -13.44
N SER A 124 22.89 25.35 -12.67
CA SER A 124 22.75 24.75 -11.33
C SER A 124 21.33 24.30 -11.07
N ILE A 125 21.18 23.30 -10.20
CA ILE A 125 19.91 22.72 -9.79
C ILE A 125 19.76 22.93 -8.30
N SER A 126 18.58 23.36 -7.85
CA SER A 126 18.26 23.53 -6.43
C SER A 126 17.00 22.75 -6.06
N LEU A 127 17.10 21.96 -4.99
CA LEU A 127 15.98 21.39 -4.27
C LEU A 127 15.75 22.15 -2.98
N LEU A 128 14.48 22.51 -2.68
CA LEU A 128 14.09 23.06 -1.40
C LEU A 128 13.03 22.12 -0.78
N VAL A 129 13.30 21.64 0.43
CA VAL A 129 12.38 20.84 1.25
C VAL A 129 11.81 21.73 2.33
N ASP A 130 10.51 21.96 2.31
CA ASP A 130 9.79 22.90 3.18
C ASP A 130 9.61 22.32 4.60
N GLU A 131 9.65 23.19 5.61
CA GLU A 131 9.44 22.80 7.02
C GLU A 131 8.12 22.09 7.28
N ASN A 132 7.14 22.17 6.36
CA ASN A 132 5.86 21.46 6.50
C ASN A 132 5.99 19.93 6.43
N PHE A 133 7.14 19.40 6.05
CA PHE A 133 7.45 17.98 6.23
C PHE A 133 7.46 17.54 7.70
N CYS A 134 7.71 18.47 8.63
CA CYS A 134 7.79 18.21 10.06
C CYS A 134 6.45 18.43 10.81
N TYR A 135 5.37 18.85 10.11
CA TYR A 135 4.07 19.10 10.74
C TYR A 135 3.08 17.98 10.43
N ASP A 136 2.05 17.85 11.28
CA ASP A 136 0.78 17.26 10.90
C ASP A 136 0.00 18.22 9.96
N SER A 137 -1.30 18.20 9.96
CA SER A 137 -2.19 19.05 9.14
C SER A 137 -2.05 20.54 9.42
N GLU A 138 -1.73 20.91 10.66
CA GLU A 138 -1.60 22.29 11.12
C GLU A 138 -0.14 22.68 11.33
N LYS A 139 0.12 24.00 11.35
CA LYS A 139 1.45 24.52 11.66
C LYS A 139 1.86 24.07 13.06
N GLY A 140 2.97 23.33 13.11
CA GLY A 140 3.51 22.81 14.35
C GLY A 140 4.25 23.85 15.19
N LYS A 141 5.04 23.33 16.12
CA LYS A 141 5.92 24.10 16.99
C LYS A 141 7.14 24.62 16.21
N GLU A 142 8.04 25.31 16.91
CA GLU A 142 9.29 25.83 16.34
C GLU A 142 10.07 24.72 15.61
N ILE A 143 10.53 25.02 14.39
CA ILE A 143 11.40 24.16 13.62
C ILE A 143 12.86 24.55 13.86
N ILE A 144 13.64 23.55 14.23
CA ILE A 144 15.09 23.63 14.35
C ILE A 144 15.74 22.77 13.25
N GLY A 145 16.93 23.15 12.85
CA GLY A 145 17.74 22.43 11.88
C GLY A 145 19.11 23.04 11.73
N ASP A 146 19.97 22.35 11.01
CA ASP A 146 21.32 22.81 10.71
C ASP A 146 21.87 22.09 9.48
N ALA A 147 22.98 22.60 8.92
CA ALA A 147 23.80 21.93 7.93
C ALA A 147 25.09 21.48 8.60
N VAL A 148 25.35 20.18 8.60
CA VAL A 148 26.47 19.54 9.29
C VAL A 148 27.48 19.03 8.27
N LYS A 149 28.74 19.44 8.44
CA LYS A 149 29.87 18.95 7.67
C LYS A 149 30.85 18.23 8.59
N THR A 150 31.09 16.97 8.31
CA THR A 150 32.10 16.14 8.96
C THR A 150 33.14 15.71 7.93
N ASP A 151 34.21 15.02 8.35
CA ASP A 151 35.22 14.46 7.43
C ASP A 151 34.62 13.45 6.44
N SER A 152 33.47 12.84 6.78
CA SER A 152 32.86 11.74 6.02
C SER A 152 31.43 12.00 5.57
N SER A 153 30.81 13.13 5.92
CA SER A 153 29.41 13.40 5.61
C SER A 153 29.14 14.88 5.50
N TYR A 154 28.25 15.26 4.57
CA TYR A 154 27.71 16.62 4.48
C TYR A 154 26.21 16.52 4.23
N TYR A 155 25.40 16.90 5.23
CA TYR A 155 23.96 16.81 5.19
C TYR A 155 23.32 17.98 5.93
N ALA A 156 22.07 18.29 5.62
CA ALA A 156 21.23 19.16 6.41
C ALA A 156 20.08 18.37 7.03
N TYR A 157 19.60 18.82 8.18
CA TYR A 157 18.45 18.24 8.83
C TYR A 157 17.49 19.31 9.33
N MET A 158 16.22 18.93 9.55
CA MET A 158 15.21 19.73 10.23
C MET A 158 14.23 18.84 10.97
N ARG A 159 13.69 19.36 12.09
CA ARG A 159 12.67 18.73 12.92
C ARG A 159 11.91 19.76 13.74
N GLN A 160 10.78 19.37 14.31
CA GLN A 160 10.20 20.17 15.40
C GLN A 160 11.14 20.16 16.61
N ASN A 161 11.22 21.30 17.33
CA ASN A 161 11.99 21.39 18.57
C ASN A 161 11.41 20.45 19.65
N GLU A 162 10.09 20.40 19.74
CA GLU A 162 9.37 19.47 20.60
C GLU A 162 8.85 18.29 19.77
N GLN A 163 9.09 17.06 20.24
CA GLN A 163 8.77 15.80 19.55
C GLN A 163 7.61 15.09 20.26
N ASN A 164 6.46 15.02 19.61
CA ASN A 164 5.26 14.34 20.13
C ASN A 164 5.21 12.89 19.63
N VAL A 165 6.18 12.08 20.05
CA VAL A 165 6.42 10.74 19.52
C VAL A 165 5.28 9.79 19.86
N LEU A 166 4.51 9.35 18.83
CA LEU A 166 3.41 8.40 18.95
C LEU A 166 2.26 8.90 19.88
N GLU A 167 2.02 10.22 19.94
CA GLU A 167 0.93 10.76 20.75
C GLU A 167 -0.44 10.70 20.08
N TYR A 168 -0.47 10.60 18.75
CA TYR A 168 -1.71 10.65 17.98
C TYR A 168 -1.84 9.46 17.02
N SER A 169 -3.05 8.97 16.91
CA SER A 169 -3.46 8.00 15.90
C SER A 169 -4.69 8.49 15.16
N GLY A 170 -4.93 7.99 13.95
CA GLY A 170 -6.11 8.37 13.18
C GLY A 170 -5.93 8.19 11.68
N ASP A 171 -7.03 8.37 10.96
CA ASP A 171 -7.06 8.10 9.52
C ASP A 171 -6.19 9.11 8.75
N PHE A 172 -6.48 10.41 8.86
CA PHE A 172 -5.85 11.46 8.07
C PHE A 172 -4.62 12.10 8.74
N ASN A 173 -4.18 11.62 9.90
CA ASN A 173 -3.05 12.19 10.59
C ASN A 173 -1.76 12.04 9.80
N ALA A 174 -0.91 13.07 9.83
CA ALA A 174 0.47 13.04 9.36
C ALA A 174 1.43 13.01 10.56
N ILE A 175 2.69 12.74 10.29
CA ILE A 175 3.73 12.74 11.33
C ILE A 175 4.02 14.17 11.80
N ASN A 176 4.15 14.38 13.11
CA ASN A 176 4.55 15.62 13.75
C ASN A 176 5.78 15.44 14.68
N TRP A 177 6.49 14.34 14.49
CA TRP A 177 7.78 14.03 15.15
C TRP A 177 8.76 13.48 14.11
N GLY A 178 9.97 13.15 14.53
CA GLY A 178 11.02 12.66 13.65
C GLY A 178 11.84 13.77 13.01
N THR A 179 12.78 13.40 12.20
CA THR A 179 13.77 14.29 11.56
C THR A 179 13.87 14.00 10.07
N VAL A 180 13.86 15.06 9.28
CA VAL A 180 14.11 15.02 7.84
C VAL A 180 15.57 15.35 7.59
N TYR A 181 16.25 14.54 6.78
CA TYR A 181 17.64 14.72 6.36
C TYR A 181 17.73 14.82 4.84
N VAL A 182 18.66 15.63 4.35
CA VAL A 182 18.98 15.75 2.91
C VAL A 182 20.49 15.79 2.74
N THR A 183 20.99 15.03 1.78
CA THR A 183 22.39 15.07 1.30
C THR A 183 22.45 14.98 -0.22
N GLY A 184 23.62 15.26 -0.82
CA GLY A 184 23.86 15.18 -2.27
C GLY A 184 24.57 16.42 -2.80
N GLY A 185 23.96 17.60 -2.68
CA GLY A 185 24.53 18.88 -3.10
C GLY A 185 25.20 19.68 -1.99
N PHE A 186 25.42 20.97 -2.24
CA PHE A 186 25.73 21.94 -1.19
C PHE A 186 24.45 22.19 -0.39
N VAL A 187 24.39 21.70 0.83
CA VAL A 187 23.20 21.76 1.67
C VAL A 187 23.26 22.89 2.71
N SER A 188 22.12 23.50 2.99
CA SER A 188 21.96 24.52 4.01
C SER A 188 20.56 24.45 4.63
N PHE A 189 20.40 24.98 5.83
CA PHE A 189 19.11 25.14 6.51
C PHE A 189 18.85 26.61 6.82
N GLY A 190 17.61 27.07 6.67
CA GLY A 190 17.20 28.41 7.04
C GLY A 190 16.12 29.01 6.13
N LYS A 191 15.94 30.32 6.24
CA LYS A 191 14.95 31.04 5.43
C LYS A 191 15.51 31.30 4.03
N PRO A 192 14.76 31.03 2.97
CA PRO A 192 15.25 31.25 1.62
C PRO A 192 15.35 32.73 1.29
N THR A 193 16.31 33.05 0.44
CA THR A 193 16.44 34.41 -0.16
C THR A 193 15.36 34.69 -1.23
N ILE A 194 14.65 33.67 -1.69
CA ILE A 194 13.61 33.76 -2.74
C ILE A 194 12.29 34.14 -2.06
N LYS A 195 11.75 35.31 -2.37
CA LYS A 195 10.46 35.79 -1.84
C LYS A 195 9.33 34.92 -2.33
N ARG A 196 8.61 34.25 -1.41
CA ARG A 196 7.28 33.71 -1.63
C ARG A 196 6.23 34.83 -1.75
N ASN A 197 5.07 34.49 -2.32
CA ASN A 197 3.92 35.38 -2.29
C ASN A 197 3.62 35.90 -0.87
N LYS A 198 3.19 37.18 -0.75
CA LYS A 198 2.94 37.90 0.50
C LYS A 198 2.00 37.22 1.54
N ARG A 199 1.35 36.06 1.18
CA ARG A 199 0.39 35.37 2.06
C ARG A 199 1.01 34.30 2.94
N ASP A 200 2.14 33.72 2.54
CA ASP A 200 2.81 32.63 3.27
C ASP A 200 4.05 33.24 3.92
N GLY A 201 4.07 33.42 5.21
CA GLY A 201 5.22 33.99 5.94
C GLY A 201 6.56 33.31 5.58
N PHE A 202 7.66 33.78 6.10
CA PHE A 202 8.97 33.12 5.92
C PHE A 202 8.93 31.76 6.61
N VAL A 203 9.08 30.69 5.87
CA VAL A 203 9.23 29.31 6.34
C VAL A 203 10.69 28.88 6.21
N ASN A 204 11.10 27.92 7.03
CA ASN A 204 12.43 27.32 6.93
C ASN A 204 12.46 26.27 5.82
N TYR A 205 13.62 26.08 5.22
CA TYR A 205 13.88 25.05 4.21
C TYR A 205 15.21 24.36 4.48
N ILE A 206 15.29 23.09 4.12
CA ILE A 206 16.56 22.52 3.70
C ILE A 206 16.71 22.88 2.22
N HIS A 207 17.82 23.48 1.87
CA HIS A 207 18.19 23.81 0.50
C HIS A 207 19.40 22.97 0.10
N SER A 208 19.30 22.23 -0.99
CA SER A 208 20.40 21.52 -1.65
C SER A 208 20.67 22.15 -3.00
N GLU A 209 21.90 22.48 -3.31
CA GLU A 209 22.32 23.05 -4.61
C GLU A 209 23.42 22.21 -5.26
N HIS A 210 23.20 21.85 -6.50
CA HIS A 210 24.17 21.23 -7.39
C HIS A 210 24.59 22.20 -8.47
N LYS A 211 25.82 22.67 -8.42
CA LYS A 211 26.34 23.63 -9.40
C LYS A 211 27.48 23.00 -10.21
N ALA A 212 27.36 23.07 -11.53
CA ALA A 212 28.49 22.74 -12.40
C ALA A 212 29.59 23.82 -12.22
N TYR A 213 30.83 23.39 -11.99
CA TYR A 213 31.96 24.31 -11.80
C TYR A 213 32.33 25.06 -13.08
N GLU A 214 32.23 24.37 -14.22
CA GLU A 214 32.45 24.91 -15.56
C GLU A 214 31.15 24.88 -16.38
N PRO A 215 31.00 25.77 -17.37
CA PRO A 215 29.85 25.72 -18.27
C PRO A 215 29.72 24.37 -18.97
N VAL A 216 28.53 23.80 -18.96
CA VAL A 216 28.23 22.48 -19.52
C VAL A 216 27.86 22.61 -20.99
N SER A 217 28.45 21.79 -21.86
CA SER A 217 28.13 21.71 -23.29
C SER A 217 27.54 20.36 -23.72
N ASP A 218 27.51 19.38 -22.84
CA ASP A 218 26.94 18.05 -23.13
C ASP A 218 26.03 17.59 -21.99
N LYS A 219 26.55 17.02 -20.92
CA LYS A 219 25.78 16.48 -19.81
C LYS A 219 26.32 16.90 -18.45
N PHE A 220 25.37 17.04 -17.47
CA PHE A 220 25.65 17.20 -16.06
C PHE A 220 24.66 16.33 -15.27
N CYS A 221 25.14 15.49 -14.35
CA CYS A 221 24.33 14.62 -13.51
C CYS A 221 24.55 14.94 -12.04
N ALA A 222 23.47 14.84 -11.25
CA ALA A 222 23.51 15.01 -9.80
C ALA A 222 22.34 14.22 -9.17
N HIS A 223 22.37 14.06 -7.85
CA HIS A 223 21.24 13.51 -7.11
C HIS A 223 21.13 14.09 -5.71
N ASP A 224 19.93 14.07 -5.16
CA ASP A 224 19.65 14.30 -3.74
C ASP A 224 19.13 13.00 -3.11
N THR A 225 19.62 12.70 -1.91
CA THR A 225 19.11 11.65 -1.04
C THR A 225 18.32 12.27 0.11
N LEU A 226 17.04 11.90 0.22
CA LEU A 226 16.15 12.27 1.32
C LEU A 226 16.04 11.10 2.28
N PHE A 227 16.08 11.36 3.58
CA PHE A 227 15.95 10.34 4.61
C PHE A 227 15.05 10.84 5.76
N PHE A 228 14.23 9.96 6.32
CA PHE A 228 13.22 10.31 7.32
C PHE A 228 13.33 9.39 8.54
N ASP A 229 13.89 9.89 9.64
CA ASP A 229 13.98 9.14 10.90
C ASP A 229 12.82 9.52 11.81
N ASP A 230 11.90 8.62 12.02
CA ASP A 230 10.76 8.78 12.94
C ASP A 230 11.11 8.39 14.39
N GLY A 231 12.34 7.95 14.65
CA GLY A 231 12.81 7.51 15.97
C GLY A 231 12.07 6.26 16.46
N PHE A 232 10.79 6.39 16.79
CA PHE A 232 9.88 5.27 17.03
C PHE A 232 8.74 5.32 16.02
N SER A 233 8.49 4.18 15.40
CA SER A 233 7.59 4.05 14.26
C SER A 233 6.19 3.57 14.64
N ILE A 234 6.12 2.62 15.58
CA ILE A 234 4.87 1.94 15.99
C ILE A 234 4.90 1.76 17.52
N GLU A 235 3.77 2.01 18.18
CA GLU A 235 3.52 1.50 19.52
C GLU A 235 2.78 0.17 19.40
N TYR A 236 3.35 -0.90 19.97
CA TYR A 236 2.84 -2.25 19.86
C TYR A 236 2.75 -2.90 21.25
N MET A 237 1.53 -3.16 21.71
CA MET A 237 1.25 -3.74 23.03
C MET A 237 2.04 -3.04 24.16
N GLY A 238 1.98 -1.70 24.15
CA GLY A 238 2.63 -0.83 25.14
C GLY A 238 4.13 -0.64 24.95
N LYS A 239 4.73 -1.16 23.88
CA LYS A 239 6.15 -0.99 23.56
C LYS A 239 6.33 -0.13 22.30
N LYS A 240 7.23 0.84 22.38
CA LYS A 240 7.61 1.68 21.21
C LYS A 240 8.68 0.98 20.39
N LEU A 241 8.36 0.66 19.15
CA LEU A 241 9.24 -0.05 18.21
C LEU A 241 9.84 0.91 17.20
N ARG A 242 11.12 0.70 16.88
CA ARG A 242 11.84 1.42 15.81
C ARG A 242 11.65 0.71 14.47
N GLY A 243 11.88 1.46 13.38
CA GLY A 243 11.91 0.87 12.03
C GLY A 243 12.97 -0.22 11.90
N TYR A 244 12.67 -1.30 11.16
CA TYR A 244 13.56 -2.47 11.02
C TYR A 244 14.98 -2.12 10.53
N TRP A 245 15.15 -1.04 9.77
CA TRP A 245 16.46 -0.57 9.30
C TRP A 245 17.48 -0.31 10.44
N THR A 246 16.98 -0.03 11.66
CA THR A 246 17.84 0.19 12.84
C THR A 246 18.54 -1.06 13.36
N GLU A 247 18.13 -2.25 12.89
CA GLU A 247 18.88 -3.50 13.13
C GLU A 247 20.28 -3.47 12.52
N LYS A 248 20.48 -2.70 11.45
CA LYS A 248 21.76 -2.58 10.76
C LYS A 248 22.50 -1.29 11.07
N PHE A 249 21.80 -0.18 11.25
CA PHE A 249 22.39 1.14 11.41
C PHE A 249 22.15 1.69 12.81
N PRO A 250 23.20 2.18 13.49
CA PRO A 250 23.07 2.72 14.85
C PRO A 250 22.27 4.04 14.89
N ASP A 251 22.29 4.80 13.80
CA ASP A 251 21.65 6.11 13.68
C ASP A 251 21.28 6.45 12.22
N ALA A 252 20.48 7.51 12.07
CA ALA A 252 20.00 7.99 10.78
C ALA A 252 21.14 8.47 9.85
N VAL A 253 22.19 9.07 10.40
CA VAL A 253 23.32 9.60 9.61
C VAL A 253 24.10 8.47 8.95
N SER A 254 24.35 7.38 9.69
CA SER A 254 24.99 6.17 9.16
C SER A 254 24.16 5.53 8.05
N ALA A 255 22.83 5.48 8.21
CA ALA A 255 21.92 4.95 7.19
C ALA A 255 21.82 5.88 5.97
N LEU A 256 21.74 7.20 6.16
CA LEU A 256 21.76 8.20 5.10
C LEU A 256 23.03 8.09 4.26
N LYS A 257 24.19 8.02 4.92
CA LYS A 257 25.50 7.83 4.27
C LYS A 257 25.54 6.54 3.43
N TYR A 258 25.05 5.43 3.97
CA TYR A 258 24.94 4.18 3.23
C TYR A 258 24.07 4.34 1.98
N CYS A 259 22.90 4.98 2.08
CA CYS A 259 22.01 5.21 0.96
C CYS A 259 22.71 6.04 -0.14
N ASP A 260 23.36 7.14 0.25
CA ASP A 260 24.05 8.05 -0.68
C ASP A 260 25.24 7.35 -1.38
N GLU A 261 26.09 6.66 -0.63
CA GLU A 261 27.23 5.90 -1.18
C GLU A 261 26.81 4.74 -2.09
N LYS A 262 25.65 4.13 -1.84
CA LYS A 262 25.10 3.02 -2.61
C LYS A 262 24.13 3.43 -3.73
N HIS A 263 23.97 4.73 -3.96
CA HIS A 263 23.02 5.28 -4.94
C HIS A 263 23.02 4.54 -6.29
N ASP A 264 24.17 4.43 -6.95
CA ASP A 264 24.27 3.82 -8.29
C ASP A 264 23.94 2.32 -8.27
N GLU A 265 24.33 1.61 -7.21
CA GLU A 265 24.00 0.20 -7.02
C GLU A 265 22.49 0.01 -6.81
N LEU A 266 21.90 0.81 -5.92
CA LEU A 266 20.46 0.80 -5.65
C LEU A 266 19.66 1.19 -6.91
N ARG A 267 20.15 2.17 -7.68
CA ARG A 267 19.50 2.58 -8.94
C ARG A 267 19.46 1.44 -9.97
N LYS A 268 20.53 0.67 -10.09
CA LYS A 268 20.55 -0.54 -10.95
C LYS A 268 19.54 -1.58 -10.47
N GLN A 269 19.47 -1.82 -9.17
CA GLN A 269 18.53 -2.76 -8.58
C GLN A 269 17.06 -2.31 -8.82
N VAL A 270 16.75 -1.03 -8.65
CA VAL A 270 15.44 -0.44 -8.99
C VAL A 270 15.08 -0.73 -10.45
N SER A 271 16.02 -0.51 -11.38
CA SER A 271 15.78 -0.77 -12.80
C SER A 271 15.45 -2.24 -13.10
N LEU A 272 16.16 -3.17 -12.48
CA LEU A 272 15.91 -4.60 -12.63
C LEU A 272 14.53 -5.01 -12.08
N ARG A 273 14.15 -4.50 -10.90
CA ARG A 273 12.85 -4.79 -10.29
C ARG A 273 11.68 -4.15 -11.04
N ASN A 274 11.84 -2.93 -11.53
CA ASN A 274 10.89 -2.34 -12.46
C ASN A 274 10.65 -3.25 -13.67
N THR A 275 11.74 -3.75 -14.28
CA THR A 275 11.67 -4.65 -15.42
C THR A 275 10.99 -5.97 -15.07
N ARG A 276 11.26 -6.54 -13.89
CA ARG A 276 10.61 -7.77 -13.39
C ARG A 276 9.11 -7.57 -13.25
N ILE A 277 8.66 -6.54 -12.53
CA ILE A 277 7.23 -6.26 -12.29
C ILE A 277 6.49 -6.04 -13.61
N LEU A 278 7.04 -5.23 -14.51
CA LEU A 278 6.42 -4.95 -15.80
C LEU A 278 6.36 -6.20 -16.69
N ARG A 279 7.42 -7.01 -16.72
CA ARG A 279 7.43 -8.29 -17.44
C ARG A 279 6.37 -9.25 -16.92
N ASP A 280 6.18 -9.32 -15.60
CA ASP A 280 5.17 -10.16 -14.97
C ASP A 280 3.75 -9.76 -15.37
N GLY A 281 3.50 -8.44 -15.55
CA GLY A 281 2.23 -7.90 -16.02
C GLY A 281 2.02 -7.92 -17.54
N GLN A 282 3.08 -7.97 -18.35
CA GLN A 282 3.03 -7.69 -19.80
C GLN A 282 2.10 -8.60 -20.57
N ARG A 283 1.92 -9.85 -20.14
CA ARG A 283 0.98 -10.79 -20.76
C ARG A 283 -0.47 -10.30 -20.75
N PHE A 284 -0.83 -9.40 -19.84
CA PHE A 284 -2.17 -8.81 -19.71
C PHE A 284 -2.28 -7.43 -20.38
N GLY A 285 -1.20 -6.96 -21.03
CA GLY A 285 -1.15 -5.73 -21.82
C GLY A 285 -0.67 -4.50 -21.06
N ASP A 286 -0.51 -3.41 -21.81
CA ASP A 286 0.11 -2.18 -21.34
C ASP A 286 -0.74 -1.46 -20.26
N ASP A 287 -2.07 -1.50 -20.38
CA ASP A 287 -2.96 -0.90 -19.38
C ASP A 287 -2.83 -1.60 -18.02
N TYR A 288 -2.68 -2.93 -18.00
CA TYR A 288 -2.42 -3.65 -16.76
C TYR A 288 -1.04 -3.29 -16.17
N CYS A 289 0.00 -3.22 -16.99
CA CYS A 289 1.32 -2.74 -16.54
C CYS A 289 1.26 -1.32 -15.96
N MET A 290 0.40 -0.45 -16.53
CA MET A 290 0.19 0.90 -15.99
C MET A 290 -0.54 0.88 -14.65
N LEU A 291 -1.53 0.00 -14.45
CA LEU A 291 -2.20 -0.20 -13.14
C LEU A 291 -1.19 -0.64 -12.08
N LEU A 292 -0.34 -1.64 -12.37
CA LEU A 292 0.70 -2.08 -11.46
C LEU A 292 1.68 -0.94 -11.14
N SER A 293 2.03 -0.12 -12.13
CA SER A 293 2.92 1.04 -11.95
C SER A 293 2.30 2.13 -11.08
N ALA A 294 0.99 2.34 -11.19
CA ALA A 294 0.25 3.33 -10.39
C ALA A 294 0.13 2.89 -8.93
N ALA A 295 -0.10 1.59 -8.69
CA ALA A 295 -0.44 1.03 -7.39
C ALA A 295 0.79 0.65 -6.53
N TYR A 296 1.90 0.23 -7.14
CA TYR A 296 3.02 -0.39 -6.41
C TYR A 296 3.50 0.44 -5.22
N ARG A 297 3.84 1.72 -5.47
CA ARG A 297 4.34 2.61 -4.40
C ARG A 297 3.27 3.01 -3.39
N GLU A 298 2.01 3.01 -3.79
CA GLU A 298 0.87 3.20 -2.89
C GLU A 298 0.77 2.07 -1.88
N VAL A 299 0.85 0.82 -2.36
CA VAL A 299 0.80 -0.37 -1.48
C VAL A 299 1.99 -0.40 -0.53
N ILE A 300 3.21 -0.23 -1.06
CA ILE A 300 4.42 -0.26 -0.22
C ILE A 300 4.40 0.85 0.83
N ALA A 301 4.06 2.08 0.44
CA ALA A 301 4.00 3.22 1.34
C ALA A 301 2.77 3.22 2.28
N SER A 302 1.93 2.20 2.21
CA SER A 302 0.85 1.99 3.18
C SER A 302 1.26 1.08 4.34
N HIS A 303 2.54 0.69 4.44
CA HIS A 303 3.05 -0.24 5.45
C HIS A 303 4.30 0.29 6.15
N LYS A 304 4.57 -0.25 7.33
CA LYS A 304 5.79 -0.02 8.10
C LYS A 304 6.34 -1.34 8.62
N LEU A 305 7.61 -1.63 8.35
CA LEU A 305 8.30 -2.81 8.85
C LEU A 305 9.04 -2.49 10.15
N VAL A 306 8.71 -3.22 11.21
CA VAL A 306 9.34 -3.13 12.53
C VAL A 306 9.65 -4.53 13.06
N LYS A 307 10.44 -4.60 14.13
CA LYS A 307 10.79 -5.85 14.80
C LYS A 307 10.63 -5.70 16.31
N THR A 308 10.03 -6.68 16.95
CA THR A 308 9.87 -6.73 18.39
C THR A 308 11.18 -7.15 19.09
N ASP A 309 11.26 -6.91 20.41
CA ASP A 309 12.46 -7.26 21.21
C ASP A 309 12.78 -8.76 21.18
N ASP A 310 11.76 -9.62 21.06
CA ASP A 310 11.90 -11.08 20.95
C ASP A 310 12.18 -11.57 19.52
N GLY A 311 12.34 -10.64 18.59
CA GLY A 311 12.80 -10.94 17.23
C GLY A 311 11.67 -11.16 16.20
N LYS A 312 10.41 -11.04 16.58
CA LYS A 312 9.25 -11.19 15.69
C LYS A 312 9.15 -9.99 14.73
N LEU A 313 8.96 -10.26 13.45
CA LEU A 313 8.70 -9.21 12.44
C LEU A 313 7.23 -8.82 12.45
N LEU A 314 6.97 -7.52 12.34
CA LEU A 314 5.64 -6.96 12.12
C LEU A 314 5.70 -6.06 10.88
N TYR A 315 4.82 -6.32 9.91
CA TYR A 315 4.65 -5.47 8.73
C TYR A 315 3.28 -4.81 8.80
N VAL A 316 3.23 -3.67 9.50
CA VAL A 316 1.99 -3.04 9.93
C VAL A 316 1.44 -2.16 8.81
N SER A 317 0.30 -2.53 8.25
CA SER A 317 -0.44 -1.71 7.29
C SER A 317 -1.20 -0.58 8.00
N LYS A 318 -1.44 0.52 7.27
CA LYS A 318 -2.42 1.55 7.61
C LYS A 318 -3.53 1.53 6.57
N ASN A 319 -4.77 1.25 6.98
CA ASN A 319 -5.93 1.36 6.09
C ASN A 319 -6.30 2.84 5.86
N CYS A 320 -5.54 3.54 5.02
CA CYS A 320 -5.72 4.95 4.72
C CYS A 320 -7.10 5.23 4.12
N THR A 321 -7.71 6.36 4.50
CA THR A 321 -9.05 6.81 4.07
C THR A 321 -10.20 5.85 4.42
N ALA A 322 -9.95 4.94 5.37
CA ALA A 322 -10.93 3.94 5.80
C ALA A 322 -10.81 3.61 7.30
N GLY A 323 -10.66 4.65 8.14
CA GLY A 323 -10.55 4.50 9.60
C GLY A 323 -9.12 4.49 10.13
N GLY A 324 -8.12 4.30 9.27
CA GLY A 324 -6.70 4.28 9.65
C GLY A 324 -6.33 3.07 10.51
N PHE A 325 -7.10 1.97 10.44
CA PHE A 325 -6.82 0.74 11.19
C PHE A 325 -5.43 0.20 10.89
N ALA A 326 -4.78 -0.34 11.91
CA ALA A 326 -3.46 -0.95 11.83
C ALA A 326 -3.59 -2.46 11.64
N ALA A 327 -2.92 -3.02 10.63
CA ALA A 327 -2.94 -4.44 10.29
C ALA A 327 -4.36 -5.04 10.24
N GLU A 328 -5.26 -4.38 9.51
CA GLU A 328 -6.64 -4.83 9.31
C GLU A 328 -6.66 -6.12 8.49
N THR A 329 -7.30 -7.16 9.02
CA THR A 329 -7.22 -8.54 8.51
C THR A 329 -7.75 -8.68 7.07
N ASP A 330 -8.91 -8.10 6.75
CA ASP A 330 -9.48 -8.17 5.39
C ASP A 330 -8.71 -7.29 4.38
N VAL A 331 -8.04 -6.24 4.86
CA VAL A 331 -7.11 -5.44 4.05
C VAL A 331 -5.84 -6.21 3.74
N THR A 332 -5.27 -6.91 4.72
CA THR A 332 -4.14 -7.83 4.54
C THR A 332 -4.50 -8.92 3.53
N TYR A 333 -5.70 -9.51 3.64
CA TYR A 333 -6.19 -10.48 2.68
C TYR A 333 -6.27 -9.90 1.26
N ALA A 334 -6.86 -8.73 1.10
CA ALA A 334 -6.98 -8.07 -0.20
C ALA A 334 -5.62 -7.73 -0.83
N SER A 335 -4.63 -7.30 -0.03
CA SER A 335 -3.30 -6.87 -0.49
C SER A 335 -2.33 -8.02 -0.72
N SER A 336 -2.57 -9.17 -0.14
CA SER A 336 -1.66 -10.32 -0.08
C SER A 336 -1.06 -10.78 -1.41
N PRO A 337 -1.73 -10.69 -2.59
CA PRO A 337 -1.17 -11.19 -3.84
C PRO A 337 0.19 -10.59 -4.20
N LEU A 338 0.42 -9.32 -3.92
CA LEU A 338 1.72 -8.69 -4.13
C LEU A 338 2.81 -9.32 -3.26
N PHE A 339 2.52 -9.51 -1.98
CA PHE A 339 3.50 -10.05 -1.03
C PHE A 339 3.71 -11.54 -1.21
N LEU A 340 2.67 -12.32 -1.43
CA LEU A 340 2.78 -13.74 -1.77
C LEU A 340 3.65 -13.98 -3.00
N LEU A 341 3.60 -13.09 -4.00
CA LEU A 341 4.38 -13.20 -5.22
C LEU A 341 5.87 -12.87 -5.03
N TYR A 342 6.19 -11.87 -4.20
CA TYR A 342 7.56 -11.35 -4.09
C TYR A 342 8.27 -11.68 -2.78
N ASN A 343 7.54 -11.87 -1.67
CA ASN A 343 8.07 -12.32 -0.38
C ASN A 343 6.93 -12.83 0.54
N PRO A 344 6.58 -14.11 0.49
CA PRO A 344 5.50 -14.68 1.30
C PRO A 344 5.69 -14.49 2.82
N SER A 345 6.93 -14.34 3.31
CA SER A 345 7.21 -14.15 4.74
C SER A 345 6.67 -12.82 5.28
N LEU A 346 6.44 -11.82 4.42
CA LEU A 346 5.78 -10.58 4.82
C LEU A 346 4.32 -10.78 5.21
N VAL A 347 3.65 -11.77 4.62
CA VAL A 347 2.27 -12.13 5.03
C VAL A 347 2.26 -12.65 6.45
N PHE A 348 3.23 -13.46 6.86
CA PHE A 348 3.36 -13.85 8.27
C PHE A 348 3.62 -12.65 9.18
N ALA A 349 4.45 -11.69 8.74
CA ALA A 349 4.72 -10.48 9.49
C ALA A 349 3.46 -9.58 9.66
N GLU A 350 2.55 -9.58 8.68
CA GLU A 350 1.23 -8.91 8.79
C GLU A 350 0.31 -9.65 9.77
N LEU A 351 0.30 -11.00 9.76
CA LEU A 351 -0.57 -11.81 10.60
C LEU A 351 -0.09 -11.96 12.05
N ASN A 352 1.20 -11.75 12.33
CA ASN A 352 1.77 -11.90 13.67
C ASN A 352 1.04 -11.04 14.72
N GLY A 353 0.77 -9.77 14.37
CA GLY A 353 0.04 -8.87 15.28
C GLY A 353 -1.39 -9.34 15.60
N ILE A 354 -2.09 -9.90 14.62
CA ILE A 354 -3.43 -10.46 14.76
C ILE A 354 -3.40 -11.67 15.71
N CYS A 355 -2.44 -12.59 15.52
CA CYS A 355 -2.29 -13.76 16.38
C CYS A 355 -1.93 -13.38 17.82
N ASP A 356 -1.03 -12.41 18.00
CA ASP A 356 -0.64 -11.95 19.35
C ASP A 356 -1.81 -11.27 20.06
N PHE A 357 -2.57 -10.42 19.36
CA PHE A 357 -3.75 -9.78 19.94
C PHE A 357 -4.85 -10.81 20.27
N ALA A 358 -5.05 -11.83 19.45
CA ALA A 358 -5.99 -12.90 19.71
C ALA A 358 -5.68 -13.68 21.02
N ARG A 359 -4.42 -13.68 21.49
CA ARG A 359 -3.99 -14.26 22.77
C ARG A 359 -4.10 -13.30 23.94
N SER A 360 -4.40 -12.05 23.70
CA SER A 360 -4.48 -11.01 24.73
C SER A 360 -5.68 -11.22 25.68
N ALA A 361 -5.61 -10.56 26.83
CA ALA A 361 -6.72 -10.57 27.79
C ALA A 361 -8.00 -9.93 27.23
N ALA A 362 -7.89 -9.06 26.25
CA ALA A 362 -9.01 -8.33 25.66
C ALA A 362 -9.86 -9.17 24.70
N TRP A 363 -9.25 -10.14 23.98
CA TRP A 363 -9.96 -10.93 22.98
C TRP A 363 -10.59 -12.18 23.58
N LYS A 364 -11.92 -12.24 23.60
CA LYS A 364 -12.69 -13.31 24.24
C LYS A 364 -13.48 -14.18 23.26
N PHE A 365 -13.31 -13.96 21.95
CA PHE A 365 -14.06 -14.67 20.92
C PHE A 365 -13.30 -15.88 20.39
N ASP A 366 -14.05 -16.77 19.72
CA ASP A 366 -13.51 -17.99 19.10
C ASP A 366 -13.18 -17.78 17.60
N PHE A 367 -13.19 -16.55 17.14
CA PHE A 367 -12.84 -16.14 15.77
C PHE A 367 -11.69 -15.12 15.77
N ALA A 368 -11.12 -14.85 14.59
CA ALA A 368 -9.97 -13.96 14.46
C ALA A 368 -10.35 -12.48 14.65
N PRO A 369 -9.45 -11.64 15.22
CA PRO A 369 -9.63 -10.21 15.32
C PRO A 369 -9.65 -9.52 13.94
N HIS A 370 -10.26 -8.32 13.89
CA HIS A 370 -10.33 -7.48 12.69
C HIS A 370 -9.05 -6.65 12.46
N ASP A 371 -8.50 -6.05 13.50
CA ASP A 371 -7.31 -5.18 13.46
C ASP A 371 -6.54 -5.26 14.80
N ILE A 372 -5.43 -4.53 14.87
CA ILE A 372 -4.64 -4.44 16.10
C ILE A 372 -4.56 -3.02 16.66
N GLY A 373 -5.38 -2.08 16.16
CA GLY A 373 -5.43 -0.71 16.63
C GLY A 373 -5.67 0.32 15.53
N THR A 374 -5.37 1.57 15.83
CA THR A 374 -5.38 2.69 14.86
C THR A 374 -3.96 3.20 14.67
N TYR A 375 -3.43 3.09 13.45
CA TYR A 375 -2.04 3.43 13.12
C TYR A 375 -1.64 4.83 13.62
N PRO A 376 -0.48 5.00 14.28
CA PRO A 376 0.61 4.04 14.52
C PRO A 376 0.52 3.31 15.87
N ILE A 377 -0.61 3.38 16.56
CA ILE A 377 -0.85 2.72 17.86
C ILE A 377 -1.50 1.35 17.61
N ALA A 378 -0.71 0.30 17.82
CA ALA A 378 -1.10 -1.09 17.60
C ALA A 378 -1.27 -1.82 18.94
N ASP A 379 -2.11 -1.28 19.81
CA ASP A 379 -2.31 -1.72 21.20
C ASP A 379 -3.65 -2.43 21.43
N GLY A 380 -4.20 -3.00 20.38
CA GLY A 380 -5.41 -3.81 20.38
C GLY A 380 -6.50 -3.26 19.47
N GLN A 381 -7.39 -4.16 19.05
CA GLN A 381 -8.44 -3.85 18.07
C GLN A 381 -9.28 -2.64 18.48
N THR A 382 -9.46 -1.71 17.55
CA THR A 382 -10.34 -0.55 17.74
C THR A 382 -11.68 -0.69 17.02
N TYR A 383 -11.80 -1.60 16.07
CA TYR A 383 -13.05 -1.90 15.39
C TYR A 383 -14.06 -2.57 16.34
N GLY A 384 -15.32 -2.14 16.29
CA GLY A 384 -16.39 -2.73 17.08
C GLY A 384 -16.24 -2.58 18.60
N LEU A 385 -15.47 -1.60 19.09
CA LEU A 385 -15.49 -1.19 20.49
C LEU A 385 -16.89 -0.68 20.84
N LYS A 386 -17.41 -1.05 22.02
CA LYS A 386 -18.67 -0.55 22.54
C LYS A 386 -18.66 0.97 22.64
N ALA A 387 -19.82 1.59 22.38
CA ALA A 387 -19.97 3.04 22.40
C ALA A 387 -19.67 3.68 23.78
N ASP A 388 -19.87 2.93 24.84
CA ASP A 388 -19.63 3.31 26.24
C ASP A 388 -18.23 2.94 26.75
N PHE A 389 -17.34 2.43 25.89
CA PHE A 389 -15.95 2.18 26.25
C PHE A 389 -15.24 3.50 26.56
N ASP A 390 -14.92 3.72 27.82
CA ASP A 390 -14.22 4.91 28.36
C ASP A 390 -12.75 4.65 28.72
N GLY A 391 -12.26 3.43 28.42
CA GLY A 391 -10.88 3.04 28.67
C GLY A 391 -9.87 3.64 27.70
N ASP A 392 -8.60 3.53 28.05
CA ASP A 392 -7.49 3.98 27.24
C ASP A 392 -7.33 3.11 25.97
N LYS A 393 -7.60 3.67 24.82
CA LYS A 393 -7.45 2.99 23.52
C LYS A 393 -6.01 2.56 23.21
N ALA A 394 -5.03 3.16 23.87
CA ALA A 394 -3.62 2.76 23.78
C ALA A 394 -3.27 1.59 24.71
N LYS A 395 -4.25 0.98 25.41
CA LYS A 395 -4.04 -0.14 26.32
C LYS A 395 -5.12 -1.22 26.21
N VAL A 396 -5.79 -1.26 25.08
CA VAL A 396 -6.88 -2.21 24.83
C VAL A 396 -6.43 -3.66 25.07
N TYR A 397 -5.24 -4.04 24.58
CA TYR A 397 -4.69 -5.40 24.71
C TYR A 397 -4.64 -5.93 26.15
N SER A 398 -4.50 -5.04 27.15
CA SER A 398 -4.38 -5.39 28.58
C SER A 398 -5.72 -5.37 29.32
N THR A 399 -6.82 -4.98 28.67
CA THR A 399 -8.15 -4.90 29.26
C THR A 399 -8.78 -6.31 29.36
N SER A 400 -9.34 -6.65 30.52
CA SER A 400 -9.99 -7.96 30.72
C SER A 400 -11.51 -7.94 30.57
N ASP A 401 -12.11 -6.77 30.47
CA ASP A 401 -13.55 -6.58 30.37
C ASP A 401 -14.10 -6.94 28.98
N LYS A 402 -15.40 -7.18 28.88
CA LYS A 402 -16.10 -7.41 27.59
C LYS A 402 -16.35 -6.07 26.89
N ILE A 403 -15.33 -5.57 26.20
CA ILE A 403 -15.30 -4.22 25.61
C ILE A 403 -15.84 -4.15 24.19
N TYR A 404 -16.05 -5.30 23.52
CA TYR A 404 -16.47 -5.35 22.13
C TYR A 404 -17.97 -5.61 21.98
N ASP A 405 -18.57 -5.02 20.95
CA ASP A 405 -19.87 -5.37 20.42
C ASP A 405 -19.72 -6.55 19.45
N GLU A 406 -20.32 -7.69 19.77
CA GLU A 406 -20.23 -8.91 18.99
C GLU A 406 -20.95 -8.81 17.65
N GLU A 407 -22.06 -8.05 17.58
CA GLU A 407 -22.84 -7.85 16.36
C GLU A 407 -22.10 -7.00 15.31
N GLU A 408 -21.12 -6.20 15.74
CA GLU A 408 -20.29 -5.40 14.86
C GLU A 408 -19.10 -6.19 14.28
N GLN A 409 -18.79 -7.39 14.81
CA GLN A 409 -17.63 -8.18 14.37
C GLN A 409 -17.84 -8.84 13.00
N MET A 410 -16.74 -9.35 12.43
CA MET A 410 -16.70 -9.98 11.10
C MET A 410 -16.14 -11.42 11.19
N PRO A 411 -16.75 -12.31 11.99
CA PRO A 411 -16.12 -13.56 12.43
C PRO A 411 -15.75 -14.52 11.30
N VAL A 412 -16.62 -14.71 10.30
CA VAL A 412 -16.35 -15.60 9.15
C VAL A 412 -15.34 -14.98 8.19
N GLU A 413 -15.42 -13.65 7.99
CA GLU A 413 -14.50 -12.91 7.14
C GLU A 413 -13.06 -13.04 7.67
N THR A 414 -12.82 -12.58 8.89
CA THR A 414 -11.47 -12.50 9.47
C THR A 414 -10.83 -13.88 9.70
N SER A 415 -11.61 -14.85 10.20
CA SER A 415 -11.12 -16.22 10.39
C SER A 415 -10.76 -16.88 9.03
N GLY A 416 -11.60 -16.66 8.02
CA GLY A 416 -11.36 -17.14 6.67
C GLY A 416 -10.09 -16.56 6.05
N ASP A 417 -9.89 -15.26 6.23
CA ASP A 417 -8.71 -14.54 5.72
C ASP A 417 -7.42 -15.13 6.29
N VAL A 418 -7.33 -15.24 7.61
CA VAL A 418 -6.10 -15.73 8.25
C VAL A 418 -5.78 -17.17 7.85
N LEU A 419 -6.77 -18.07 7.82
CA LEU A 419 -6.56 -19.47 7.43
C LEU A 419 -6.07 -19.62 5.99
N ILE A 420 -6.66 -18.89 5.05
CA ILE A 420 -6.24 -18.90 3.64
C ILE A 420 -4.83 -18.33 3.49
N LEU A 421 -4.52 -17.21 4.14
CA LEU A 421 -3.22 -16.56 4.05
C LEU A 421 -2.12 -17.37 4.73
N ALA A 422 -2.38 -17.94 5.91
CA ALA A 422 -1.43 -18.82 6.60
C ALA A 422 -1.05 -20.03 5.73
N TYR A 423 -2.05 -20.66 5.09
CA TYR A 423 -1.80 -21.75 4.15
C TYR A 423 -1.02 -21.30 2.92
N ALA A 424 -1.48 -20.25 2.24
CA ALA A 424 -0.85 -19.73 1.02
C ALA A 424 0.63 -19.35 1.24
N ALA A 425 0.90 -18.60 2.31
CA ALA A 425 2.25 -18.17 2.64
C ALA A 425 3.16 -19.35 3.04
N THR A 426 2.62 -20.35 3.78
CA THR A 426 3.36 -21.58 4.12
C THR A 426 3.72 -22.38 2.87
N VAL A 427 2.78 -22.54 1.93
CA VAL A 427 3.02 -23.28 0.67
C VAL A 427 4.10 -22.60 -0.17
N LEU A 428 4.07 -21.27 -0.29
CA LEU A 428 5.01 -20.51 -1.13
C LEU A 428 6.39 -20.31 -0.49
N SER A 429 6.46 -20.18 0.84
CA SER A 429 7.74 -20.03 1.53
C SER A 429 8.42 -21.35 1.86
N GLY A 430 7.67 -22.45 1.94
CA GLY A 430 8.11 -23.72 2.51
C GLY A 430 8.33 -23.70 4.03
N ASP A 431 8.14 -22.54 4.69
CA ASP A 431 8.32 -22.37 6.13
C ASP A 431 7.04 -22.69 6.90
N ARG A 432 7.11 -23.68 7.78
CA ARG A 432 5.98 -24.13 8.62
C ARG A 432 5.99 -23.54 10.03
N SER A 433 6.95 -22.69 10.35
CA SER A 433 7.11 -22.15 11.71
C SER A 433 5.88 -21.38 12.17
N PHE A 434 5.34 -20.51 11.32
CA PHE A 434 4.14 -19.72 11.61
C PHE A 434 2.92 -20.60 11.94
N ILE A 435 2.63 -21.62 11.11
CA ILE A 435 1.49 -22.49 11.34
C ILE A 435 1.69 -23.43 12.54
N ALA A 436 2.94 -23.79 12.88
CA ALA A 436 3.25 -24.58 14.05
C ALA A 436 3.10 -23.75 15.34
N GLU A 437 3.60 -22.52 15.36
CA GLU A 437 3.48 -21.60 16.49
C GLU A 437 2.02 -21.21 16.78
N ASN A 438 1.22 -21.02 15.73
CA ASN A 438 -0.17 -20.54 15.85
C ASN A 438 -1.22 -21.64 15.68
N LYS A 439 -0.82 -22.91 15.79
CA LYS A 439 -1.71 -24.07 15.59
C LYS A 439 -3.00 -23.99 16.40
N ASP A 440 -2.88 -23.61 17.66
CA ASP A 440 -4.01 -23.47 18.61
C ASP A 440 -5.07 -22.48 18.10
N LEU A 441 -4.66 -21.30 17.63
CA LEU A 441 -5.55 -20.29 17.08
C LEU A 441 -6.14 -20.73 15.74
N LEU A 442 -5.30 -21.25 14.84
CA LEU A 442 -5.74 -21.68 13.51
C LEU A 442 -6.80 -22.79 13.60
N LEU A 443 -6.62 -23.76 14.51
CA LEU A 443 -7.62 -24.80 14.75
C LEU A 443 -8.89 -24.25 15.40
N LYS A 444 -8.76 -23.35 16.39
CA LYS A 444 -9.90 -22.66 17.01
C LYS A 444 -10.76 -21.92 15.97
N TRP A 445 -10.14 -21.18 15.06
CA TRP A 445 -10.83 -20.46 13.98
C TRP A 445 -11.42 -21.40 12.92
N GLY A 446 -10.74 -22.52 12.64
CA GLY A 446 -11.27 -23.59 11.81
C GLY A 446 -12.50 -24.27 12.43
N ASP A 447 -12.50 -24.50 13.74
CA ASP A 447 -13.64 -25.05 14.47
C ASP A 447 -14.85 -24.10 14.42
N TYR A 448 -14.62 -22.82 14.65
CA TYR A 448 -15.66 -21.79 14.51
C TYR A 448 -16.31 -21.81 13.12
N LEU A 449 -15.51 -21.85 12.04
CA LEU A 449 -16.03 -21.93 10.68
C LEU A 449 -16.78 -23.23 10.40
N ALA A 450 -16.31 -24.38 10.93
CA ALA A 450 -16.96 -25.67 10.76
C ALA A 450 -18.33 -25.72 11.47
N GLU A 451 -18.45 -25.11 12.66
CA GLU A 451 -19.70 -25.01 13.41
C GLU A 451 -20.70 -24.04 12.75
N THR A 452 -20.21 -22.91 12.20
CA THR A 452 -21.04 -21.93 11.49
C THR A 452 -21.63 -22.51 10.18
N GLY A 453 -20.87 -23.33 9.48
CA GLY A 453 -21.29 -23.93 8.21
C GLY A 453 -21.67 -22.83 7.17
N ASN A 454 -22.80 -23.05 6.47
CA ASN A 454 -23.38 -22.08 5.54
C ASN A 454 -24.43 -21.16 6.19
N ASP A 455 -24.73 -21.33 7.49
CA ASP A 455 -25.68 -20.46 8.20
C ASP A 455 -24.97 -19.18 8.66
N ILE A 456 -24.56 -18.37 7.67
CA ILE A 456 -23.84 -17.12 7.91
C ILE A 456 -24.82 -16.06 8.38
N ALA A 457 -24.71 -15.68 9.65
CA ALA A 457 -25.48 -14.61 10.25
C ALA A 457 -25.31 -13.27 9.53
N ASN A 458 -26.14 -12.30 9.87
CA ASN A 458 -26.00 -10.92 9.36
C ASN A 458 -24.72 -10.31 9.96
N GLN A 459 -23.66 -10.28 9.17
CA GLN A 459 -22.38 -9.68 9.55
C GLN A 459 -21.84 -8.78 8.45
N LYS A 460 -20.97 -7.85 8.82
CA LYS A 460 -20.20 -7.08 7.87
C LYS A 460 -19.16 -7.99 7.21
N ASN A 461 -18.69 -7.60 6.04
CA ASN A 461 -17.65 -8.28 5.28
C ASN A 461 -17.04 -7.28 4.28
N ALA A 462 -16.00 -7.67 3.57
CA ALA A 462 -15.33 -6.80 2.60
C ALA A 462 -16.22 -6.25 1.46
N ASP A 463 -17.46 -6.73 1.32
CA ASP A 463 -18.46 -6.28 0.32
C ASP A 463 -19.57 -5.39 0.92
N ASP A 464 -19.47 -4.98 2.17
CA ASP A 464 -20.59 -4.38 2.92
C ASP A 464 -20.79 -2.88 2.70
N TYR A 465 -20.14 -2.26 1.71
CA TYR A 465 -20.25 -0.82 1.41
C TYR A 465 -21.70 -0.27 1.36
N ALA A 466 -22.69 -1.13 1.29
CA ALA A 466 -24.09 -0.77 1.34
C ALA A 466 -24.81 -1.24 2.62
N LYS A 467 -24.31 -2.15 3.41
CA LYS A 467 -24.77 -2.69 4.71
C LYS A 467 -24.33 -4.16 4.88
N ALA A 468 -24.37 -4.67 6.09
CA ALA A 468 -24.19 -6.09 6.41
C ALA A 468 -25.09 -7.00 5.57
N ILE A 469 -24.63 -8.22 5.31
CA ILE A 469 -25.29 -9.19 4.43
C ILE A 469 -25.48 -10.51 5.18
N SER A 470 -26.74 -10.94 5.29
CA SER A 470 -27.05 -12.29 5.77
C SER A 470 -26.93 -13.29 4.63
N GLY A 471 -26.29 -14.42 4.90
CA GLY A 471 -26.15 -15.54 3.95
C GLY A 471 -25.38 -15.19 2.68
N SER A 472 -24.32 -14.36 2.78
CA SER A 472 -23.47 -14.04 1.63
C SER A 472 -22.84 -15.30 1.03
N VAL A 473 -23.14 -15.60 -0.24
CA VAL A 473 -22.56 -16.76 -0.94
C VAL A 473 -21.08 -16.59 -1.14
N ASN A 474 -20.58 -15.37 -1.40
CA ASN A 474 -19.15 -15.15 -1.55
C ASN A 474 -18.39 -15.40 -0.23
N LEU A 475 -19.00 -15.06 0.91
CA LEU A 475 -18.45 -15.34 2.23
C LEU A 475 -18.53 -16.85 2.57
N ALA A 476 -19.63 -17.54 2.18
CA ALA A 476 -19.72 -18.99 2.32
C ALA A 476 -18.65 -19.73 1.49
N VAL A 477 -18.37 -19.25 0.28
CA VAL A 477 -17.24 -19.74 -0.54
C VAL A 477 -15.90 -19.55 0.17
N LYS A 478 -15.65 -18.39 0.78
CA LYS A 478 -14.44 -18.13 1.59
C LYS A 478 -14.34 -19.16 2.72
N SER A 479 -15.42 -19.37 3.48
CA SER A 479 -15.46 -20.34 4.57
C SER A 479 -15.12 -21.76 4.11
N CYS A 480 -15.68 -22.25 2.99
CA CYS A 480 -15.35 -23.56 2.42
C CYS A 480 -13.86 -23.69 2.10
N ILE A 481 -13.26 -22.67 1.47
CA ILE A 481 -11.85 -22.67 1.10
C ILE A 481 -10.96 -22.60 2.35
N ALA A 482 -11.32 -21.77 3.34
CA ALA A 482 -10.61 -21.65 4.61
C ALA A 482 -10.60 -22.95 5.39
N LEU A 483 -11.74 -23.67 5.46
CA LEU A 483 -11.85 -24.99 6.06
C LEU A 483 -10.94 -26.00 5.35
N ARG A 484 -10.92 -25.99 4.02
CA ARG A 484 -10.00 -26.85 3.27
C ARG A 484 -8.54 -26.51 3.58
N CYS A 485 -8.17 -25.22 3.65
CA CYS A 485 -6.84 -24.78 4.06
C CYS A 485 -6.50 -25.25 5.49
N CYS A 486 -7.44 -25.17 6.44
CA CYS A 486 -7.27 -25.67 7.81
C CYS A 486 -6.96 -27.18 7.84
N GLY A 487 -7.67 -27.98 7.03
CA GLY A 487 -7.38 -29.41 6.85
C GLY A 487 -5.99 -29.66 6.31
N GLU A 488 -5.56 -28.91 5.28
CA GLU A 488 -4.20 -29.02 4.73
C GLU A 488 -3.11 -28.57 5.72
N ILE A 489 -3.37 -27.53 6.54
CA ILE A 489 -2.49 -27.12 7.63
C ILE A 489 -2.35 -28.24 8.67
N CYS A 490 -3.46 -28.91 9.06
CA CYS A 490 -3.41 -30.06 9.94
C CYS A 490 -2.50 -31.17 9.36
N LYS A 491 -2.66 -31.49 8.09
CA LYS A 491 -1.83 -32.47 7.39
C LYS A 491 -0.35 -32.09 7.36
N MET A 492 -0.03 -30.81 7.15
CA MET A 492 1.36 -30.30 7.19
C MET A 492 1.98 -30.42 8.60
N LEU A 493 1.17 -30.41 9.64
CA LEU A 493 1.55 -30.53 11.04
C LEU A 493 1.33 -31.94 11.63
N ASP A 494 1.16 -32.95 10.77
CA ASP A 494 0.93 -34.35 11.17
C ASP A 494 -0.23 -34.50 12.18
N SER A 495 -1.30 -33.75 11.95
CA SER A 495 -2.51 -33.70 12.80
C SER A 495 -3.74 -34.11 12.03
N ASP A 496 -4.78 -34.59 12.73
CA ASP A 496 -6.05 -34.95 12.10
C ASP A 496 -6.82 -33.71 11.63
N GLY A 497 -7.05 -33.63 10.33
CA GLY A 497 -7.81 -32.56 9.66
C GLY A 497 -9.12 -33.02 9.01
N GLU A 498 -9.52 -34.29 9.20
CA GLU A 498 -10.65 -34.89 8.47
C GLU A 498 -11.97 -34.12 8.66
N LYS A 499 -12.23 -33.62 9.88
CA LYS A 499 -13.44 -32.80 10.14
C LYS A 499 -13.53 -31.54 9.28
N TYR A 500 -12.39 -30.90 8.99
CA TYR A 500 -12.34 -29.69 8.15
C TYR A 500 -12.51 -30.02 6.65
N PHE A 501 -11.89 -31.09 6.18
CA PHE A 501 -12.11 -31.59 4.81
C PHE A 501 -13.56 -31.94 4.56
N LYS A 502 -14.19 -32.64 5.51
CA LYS A 502 -15.62 -33.01 5.44
C LYS A 502 -16.50 -31.76 5.40
N ALA A 503 -16.32 -30.85 6.38
CA ALA A 503 -17.12 -29.62 6.45
C ALA A 503 -16.96 -28.75 5.17
N ALA A 504 -15.74 -28.58 4.66
CA ALA A 504 -15.49 -27.88 3.41
C ALA A 504 -16.26 -28.46 2.22
N SER A 505 -16.23 -29.79 2.07
CA SER A 505 -16.87 -30.50 0.97
C SER A 505 -18.39 -30.48 1.07
N GLU A 506 -18.95 -30.69 2.27
CA GLU A 506 -20.40 -30.67 2.52
C GLU A 506 -20.98 -29.27 2.28
N ASN A 507 -20.31 -28.22 2.78
CA ASN A 507 -20.76 -26.83 2.62
C ASN A 507 -20.69 -26.39 1.15
N ALA A 508 -19.62 -26.75 0.43
CA ALA A 508 -19.49 -26.44 -1.00
C ALA A 508 -20.56 -27.16 -1.83
N ALA A 509 -20.83 -28.46 -1.54
CA ALA A 509 -21.88 -29.21 -2.19
C ALA A 509 -23.28 -28.62 -1.96
N ASP A 510 -23.57 -28.13 -0.75
CA ASP A 510 -24.83 -27.45 -0.43
C ASP A 510 -24.99 -26.16 -1.24
N ILE A 511 -23.95 -25.31 -1.34
CA ILE A 511 -23.95 -24.09 -2.17
C ILE A 511 -24.26 -24.45 -3.63
N LEU A 512 -23.55 -25.42 -4.19
CA LEU A 512 -23.72 -25.84 -5.58
C LEU A 512 -25.11 -26.39 -5.84
N LYS A 513 -25.66 -27.20 -4.92
CA LYS A 513 -27.02 -27.76 -5.01
C LYS A 513 -28.10 -26.67 -4.96
N ARG A 514 -27.94 -25.66 -4.12
CA ARG A 514 -28.89 -24.53 -4.00
C ARG A 514 -28.98 -23.71 -5.28
N ASP A 515 -27.87 -23.57 -5.99
CA ASP A 515 -27.77 -22.81 -7.23
C ASP A 515 -27.77 -23.71 -8.50
N GLU A 516 -28.17 -24.97 -8.38
CA GLU A 516 -28.29 -25.89 -9.52
C GLU A 516 -29.22 -25.33 -10.62
N GLY A 517 -28.75 -25.41 -11.86
CA GLY A 517 -29.48 -24.91 -13.04
C GLY A 517 -29.36 -23.38 -13.27
N ARG A 518 -28.63 -22.65 -12.45
CA ARG A 518 -28.41 -21.19 -12.60
C ARG A 518 -27.23 -20.87 -13.52
N GLU A 519 -27.25 -19.65 -14.10
CA GLU A 519 -26.11 -19.14 -14.91
C GLU A 519 -24.87 -18.86 -14.08
N CYS A 520 -25.02 -18.48 -12.78
CA CYS A 520 -23.92 -18.18 -11.85
C CYS A 520 -24.38 -18.37 -10.39
N LEU A 521 -23.49 -18.35 -9.43
CA LEU A 521 -23.83 -18.41 -8.02
C LEU A 521 -24.60 -17.17 -7.58
N SER A 522 -25.58 -17.35 -6.71
CA SER A 522 -26.43 -16.27 -6.19
C SER A 522 -25.64 -15.30 -5.29
N PHE A 523 -26.18 -14.12 -5.06
CA PHE A 523 -25.61 -13.14 -4.14
C PHE A 523 -25.72 -13.59 -2.69
N THR A 524 -26.91 -14.09 -2.31
CA THR A 524 -27.17 -14.61 -0.96
C THR A 524 -27.88 -15.96 -1.05
N LEU A 525 -27.71 -16.79 -0.05
CA LEU A 525 -28.41 -18.08 0.11
C LEU A 525 -29.93 -17.92 0.21
N LEU A 526 -30.39 -16.71 0.55
CA LEU A 526 -31.82 -16.39 0.72
C LEU A 526 -32.50 -15.92 -0.58
N LYS A 527 -31.76 -15.34 -1.54
CA LYS A 527 -32.29 -14.77 -2.80
C LYS A 527 -31.66 -15.41 -4.01
N LYS A 528 -32.39 -16.32 -4.66
CA LYS A 528 -31.90 -17.06 -5.82
C LYS A 528 -31.73 -16.23 -7.10
N GLU A 529 -32.42 -15.11 -7.29
CA GLU A 529 -32.41 -14.33 -8.54
C GLU A 529 -31.42 -13.14 -8.50
N SER A 530 -30.26 -13.33 -7.91
CA SER A 530 -29.24 -12.28 -7.75
C SER A 530 -27.85 -12.80 -8.09
N TRP A 531 -26.88 -11.91 -8.13
CA TRP A 531 -25.48 -12.20 -8.45
C TRP A 531 -24.57 -11.28 -7.63
N SER A 532 -23.31 -11.66 -7.43
CA SER A 532 -22.24 -10.77 -6.98
C SER A 532 -20.91 -11.31 -7.49
N LEU A 533 -19.84 -10.52 -7.36
CA LEU A 533 -18.51 -11.07 -7.62
C LEU A 533 -18.20 -12.20 -6.64
N LYS A 534 -17.62 -13.28 -7.16
CA LYS A 534 -17.20 -14.45 -6.40
C LYS A 534 -15.67 -14.53 -6.38
N TYR A 535 -15.04 -13.41 -6.03
CA TYR A 535 -13.60 -13.28 -6.06
C TYR A 535 -12.88 -14.30 -5.15
N ASN A 536 -13.50 -14.73 -4.06
CA ASN A 536 -12.93 -15.76 -3.18
C ASN A 536 -12.76 -17.12 -3.87
N LEU A 537 -13.54 -17.44 -4.91
CA LEU A 537 -13.38 -18.66 -5.70
C LEU A 537 -11.97 -18.84 -6.29
N VAL A 538 -11.23 -17.76 -6.49
CA VAL A 538 -9.90 -17.80 -7.12
C VAL A 538 -8.96 -18.77 -6.41
N TRP A 539 -9.02 -18.82 -5.07
CA TRP A 539 -8.18 -19.71 -4.29
C TRP A 539 -8.46 -21.19 -4.50
N ASN A 540 -9.73 -21.57 -4.76
CA ASN A 540 -10.07 -22.97 -5.11
C ASN A 540 -9.25 -23.45 -6.30
N TYR A 541 -9.05 -22.60 -7.30
CA TYR A 541 -8.35 -22.97 -8.54
C TYR A 541 -6.83 -22.78 -8.42
N ILE A 542 -6.37 -21.76 -7.70
CA ILE A 542 -4.94 -21.55 -7.43
C ILE A 542 -4.37 -22.73 -6.64
N PHE A 543 -5.06 -23.18 -5.59
CA PHE A 543 -4.62 -24.29 -4.73
C PHE A 543 -4.87 -25.67 -5.35
N GLY A 544 -5.60 -25.74 -6.46
CA GLY A 544 -5.99 -27.02 -7.07
C GLY A 544 -7.00 -27.79 -6.22
N PHE A 545 -7.82 -27.10 -5.45
CA PHE A 545 -8.91 -27.72 -4.69
C PHE A 545 -10.06 -28.12 -5.61
N ASP A 546 -10.80 -29.17 -5.23
CA ASP A 546 -11.90 -29.73 -5.99
C ASP A 546 -13.29 -29.38 -5.42
N LEU A 547 -13.37 -28.36 -4.57
CA LEU A 547 -14.61 -27.93 -3.92
C LEU A 547 -15.61 -27.35 -4.93
N PHE A 548 -15.13 -26.56 -5.88
CA PHE A 548 -15.96 -25.93 -6.91
C PHE A 548 -15.46 -26.31 -8.31
N PRO A 549 -16.31 -26.95 -9.15
CA PRO A 549 -15.92 -27.35 -10.50
C PRO A 549 -15.51 -26.16 -11.38
N LEU A 550 -14.60 -26.35 -12.33
CA LEU A 550 -14.16 -25.31 -13.28
C LEU A 550 -15.33 -24.66 -14.04
N LYS A 551 -16.44 -25.38 -14.24
CA LYS A 551 -17.67 -24.86 -14.83
C LYS A 551 -18.21 -23.67 -14.02
N THR A 552 -18.05 -23.65 -12.68
CA THR A 552 -18.49 -22.55 -11.83
C THR A 552 -17.74 -21.28 -12.20
N ALA A 553 -16.40 -21.29 -12.29
CA ALA A 553 -15.63 -20.14 -12.74
C ALA A 553 -16.05 -19.63 -14.13
N LYS A 554 -16.23 -20.55 -15.10
CA LYS A 554 -16.67 -20.21 -16.45
C LYS A 554 -18.04 -19.54 -16.47
N ASN A 555 -18.96 -19.98 -15.64
CA ASN A 555 -20.28 -19.39 -15.49
C ASN A 555 -20.22 -17.97 -14.91
N GLU A 556 -19.41 -17.77 -13.85
CA GLU A 556 -19.17 -16.44 -13.26
C GLU A 556 -18.60 -15.47 -14.30
N ILE A 557 -17.55 -15.87 -15.02
CA ILE A 557 -16.94 -15.04 -16.08
C ILE A 557 -17.94 -14.69 -17.18
N ALA A 558 -18.74 -15.65 -17.63
CA ALA A 558 -19.78 -15.42 -18.64
C ALA A 558 -20.81 -14.40 -18.15
N ARG A 559 -21.16 -14.42 -16.86
CA ARG A 559 -22.05 -13.42 -16.24
C ARG A 559 -21.38 -12.05 -16.17
N TYR A 560 -20.12 -11.96 -15.74
CA TYR A 560 -19.39 -10.70 -15.58
C TYR A 560 -19.27 -9.93 -16.90
N ILE A 561 -19.05 -10.62 -18.00
CA ILE A 561 -19.00 -10.02 -19.34
C ILE A 561 -20.33 -9.33 -19.69
N LYS A 562 -21.47 -9.93 -19.30
CA LYS A 562 -22.83 -9.40 -19.60
C LYS A 562 -23.18 -8.17 -18.78
N ILE A 563 -22.65 -8.03 -17.56
CA ILE A 563 -23.10 -7.02 -16.58
C ILE A 563 -22.13 -5.86 -16.37
N LYS A 564 -20.95 -5.90 -16.98
CA LYS A 564 -19.99 -4.80 -16.86
C LYS A 564 -20.54 -3.47 -17.41
N ASN A 565 -20.23 -2.39 -16.73
CA ASN A 565 -20.52 -1.03 -17.16
C ASN A 565 -19.33 -0.43 -17.95
N GLU A 566 -19.41 0.85 -18.28
CA GLU A 566 -18.41 1.57 -19.07
C GLU A 566 -17.01 1.58 -18.41
N TYR A 567 -16.95 1.78 -17.08
CA TYR A 567 -15.70 1.91 -16.32
C TYR A 567 -15.36 0.67 -15.51
N GLY A 568 -16.04 -0.45 -15.72
CA GLY A 568 -15.69 -1.71 -15.07
C GLY A 568 -16.86 -2.52 -14.58
N LEU A 569 -16.59 -3.41 -13.62
CA LEU A 569 -17.48 -4.44 -13.15
C LEU A 569 -17.99 -4.10 -11.74
N PRO A 570 -19.32 -3.92 -11.54
CA PRO A 570 -19.87 -3.71 -10.20
C PRO A 570 -19.64 -4.93 -9.29
N LEU A 571 -19.54 -4.71 -7.97
CA LEU A 571 -19.41 -5.79 -6.97
C LEU A 571 -20.67 -6.68 -6.90
N GLY A 572 -21.84 -6.09 -7.12
CA GLY A 572 -23.12 -6.80 -7.03
C GLY A 572 -24.29 -5.92 -7.44
N PRO A 573 -25.54 -6.41 -7.32
CA PRO A 573 -26.71 -5.74 -7.88
C PRO A 573 -27.20 -4.55 -7.06
N ARG A 574 -26.65 -4.30 -5.88
CA ARG A 574 -27.15 -3.26 -4.96
C ARG A 574 -26.78 -1.85 -5.39
N ARG A 575 -25.61 -1.69 -6.04
CA ARG A 575 -25.06 -0.40 -6.48
C ARG A 575 -24.12 -0.62 -7.67
N ASP A 576 -23.92 0.42 -8.48
CA ASP A 576 -22.95 0.42 -9.58
C ASP A 576 -21.52 0.71 -9.10
N TYR A 577 -21.13 0.18 -7.94
CA TYR A 577 -19.80 0.37 -7.35
C TYR A 577 -18.88 -0.80 -7.66
N ALA A 578 -17.64 -0.49 -8.04
CA ALA A 578 -16.56 -1.44 -8.14
C ALA A 578 -15.51 -1.20 -7.05
N ARG A 579 -14.74 -2.26 -6.79
CA ARG A 579 -13.42 -2.21 -6.15
C ARG A 579 -12.40 -2.79 -7.12
N THR A 580 -11.27 -2.11 -7.25
CA THR A 580 -10.24 -2.49 -8.23
C THR A 580 -9.55 -3.80 -7.86
N ASP A 581 -9.27 -4.01 -6.57
CA ASP A 581 -8.71 -5.23 -6.01
C ASP A 581 -9.62 -6.45 -6.30
N TRP A 582 -10.86 -6.43 -5.83
CA TRP A 582 -11.82 -7.54 -6.04
C TRP A 582 -12.15 -7.77 -7.51
N THR A 583 -12.12 -6.70 -8.32
CA THR A 583 -12.26 -6.84 -9.78
C THR A 583 -11.13 -7.67 -10.36
N MET A 584 -9.87 -7.42 -9.98
CA MET A 584 -8.73 -8.18 -10.47
C MET A 584 -8.68 -9.61 -9.91
N TRP A 585 -9.12 -9.82 -8.67
CA TRP A 585 -9.30 -11.17 -8.12
C TRP A 585 -10.33 -11.96 -8.92
N ALA A 586 -11.49 -11.35 -9.23
CA ALA A 586 -12.50 -11.98 -10.07
C ALA A 586 -12.01 -12.25 -11.51
N CYS A 587 -11.18 -11.35 -12.07
CA CYS A 587 -10.55 -11.54 -13.38
C CYS A 587 -9.61 -12.76 -13.40
N ALA A 588 -8.96 -13.07 -12.28
CA ALA A 588 -8.05 -14.21 -12.19
C ALA A 588 -8.76 -15.59 -12.28
N LEU A 589 -10.10 -15.62 -12.21
CA LEU A 589 -10.91 -16.80 -12.53
C LEU A 589 -10.85 -17.16 -14.03
N ASP A 590 -10.49 -16.21 -14.89
CA ASP A 590 -10.29 -16.42 -16.32
C ASP A 590 -8.83 -16.81 -16.62
N ASP A 591 -8.61 -18.09 -16.87
CA ASP A 591 -7.29 -18.63 -17.16
C ASP A 591 -6.70 -18.14 -18.48
N THR A 592 -7.51 -17.59 -19.40
CA THR A 592 -7.05 -17.02 -20.66
C THR A 592 -6.39 -15.63 -20.47
N GLY A 593 -6.74 -14.91 -19.40
CA GLY A 593 -6.31 -13.55 -19.12
C GLY A 593 -7.07 -12.46 -19.88
N PHE A 594 -8.07 -12.84 -20.67
CA PHE A 594 -8.90 -11.91 -21.45
C PHE A 594 -9.63 -10.89 -20.53
N MET A 595 -10.21 -11.39 -19.41
CA MET A 595 -10.91 -10.52 -18.46
C MET A 595 -9.97 -9.51 -17.80
N THR A 596 -8.78 -9.95 -17.40
CA THR A 596 -7.74 -9.06 -16.83
C THR A 596 -7.38 -7.96 -17.82
N GLN A 597 -7.09 -8.30 -19.08
CA GLN A 597 -6.79 -7.33 -20.11
C GLN A 597 -7.95 -6.34 -20.32
N LYS A 598 -9.17 -6.85 -20.44
CA LYS A 598 -10.37 -6.05 -20.72
C LYS A 598 -10.68 -5.07 -19.59
N LEU A 599 -10.70 -5.53 -18.34
CA LEU A 599 -11.05 -4.68 -17.20
C LEU A 599 -9.90 -3.73 -16.81
N SER A 600 -8.66 -4.06 -17.14
CA SER A 600 -7.56 -3.10 -17.02
C SER A 600 -7.76 -1.87 -17.90
N VAL A 601 -8.25 -2.06 -19.13
CA VAL A 601 -8.63 -0.93 -20.03
C VAL A 601 -9.73 -0.08 -19.40
N ASP A 602 -10.75 -0.70 -18.81
CA ASP A 602 -11.89 0.01 -18.21
C ASP A 602 -11.47 0.78 -16.94
N ILE A 603 -10.65 0.17 -16.06
CA ILE A 603 -10.11 0.84 -14.86
C ILE A 603 -9.17 1.99 -15.27
N MET A 604 -8.28 1.79 -16.26
CA MET A 604 -7.43 2.87 -16.76
C MET A 604 -8.23 4.02 -17.38
N ARG A 605 -9.37 3.72 -17.99
CA ARG A 605 -10.31 4.75 -18.47
C ARG A 605 -10.94 5.51 -17.30
N MET A 606 -11.33 4.81 -16.23
CA MET A 606 -11.82 5.44 -15.00
C MET A 606 -10.78 6.39 -14.42
N LEU A 607 -9.51 5.97 -14.29
CA LEU A 607 -8.43 6.80 -13.74
C LEU A 607 -8.16 8.04 -14.59
N ASP A 608 -8.29 7.95 -15.92
CA ASP A 608 -8.11 9.07 -16.84
C ASP A 608 -9.28 10.08 -16.76
N HIS A 609 -10.51 9.60 -16.56
CA HIS A 609 -11.72 10.40 -16.59
C HIS A 609 -12.16 10.95 -15.24
N THR A 610 -11.70 10.35 -14.11
CA THR A 610 -12.10 10.84 -12.78
C THR A 610 -11.71 12.29 -12.56
N GLU A 611 -12.62 13.07 -11.97
CA GLU A 611 -12.37 14.46 -11.57
C GLU A 611 -11.54 14.54 -10.28
N ASP A 612 -11.51 13.47 -9.50
CA ASP A 612 -10.77 13.38 -8.25
C ASP A 612 -9.26 13.35 -8.53
N LYS A 613 -8.48 14.13 -7.76
CA LYS A 613 -7.03 14.30 -7.95
C LYS A 613 -6.27 13.84 -6.70
N TYR A 614 -6.59 12.61 -6.28
CA TYR A 614 -5.92 11.88 -5.20
C TYR A 614 -5.19 10.65 -5.75
N PRO A 615 -4.36 9.96 -4.95
CA PRO A 615 -3.81 8.65 -5.30
C PRO A 615 -4.88 7.67 -5.75
N PHE A 616 -4.46 6.58 -6.35
CA PHE A 616 -5.35 5.61 -6.98
C PHE A 616 -6.45 5.13 -6.01
N THR A 617 -7.73 5.34 -6.39
CA THR A 617 -8.88 4.86 -5.61
C THR A 617 -9.20 3.40 -5.91
N ASP A 618 -9.45 2.61 -4.87
CA ASP A 618 -9.98 1.25 -5.03
C ASP A 618 -11.51 1.26 -5.25
N TRP A 619 -12.24 2.27 -4.76
CA TRP A 619 -13.69 2.31 -4.74
C TRP A 619 -14.26 3.44 -5.59
N TYR A 620 -15.03 3.08 -6.63
CA TYR A 620 -15.56 4.04 -7.59
C TYR A 620 -16.89 3.58 -8.21
N ASP A 621 -17.57 4.51 -8.89
CA ASP A 621 -18.81 4.27 -9.62
C ASP A 621 -18.49 3.86 -11.08
N THR A 622 -18.98 2.69 -11.49
CA THR A 622 -18.68 2.07 -12.79
C THR A 622 -19.37 2.71 -13.99
N LYS A 623 -20.31 3.64 -13.77
CA LYS A 623 -21.00 4.38 -14.84
C LYS A 623 -20.47 5.79 -15.03
N SER A 624 -19.98 6.43 -13.95
CA SER A 624 -19.58 7.84 -13.96
C SER A 624 -18.10 8.08 -13.75
N ALA A 625 -17.28 7.04 -13.49
CA ALA A 625 -15.87 7.14 -13.08
C ALA A 625 -15.62 7.91 -11.77
N LYS A 626 -16.66 8.26 -11.01
CA LYS A 626 -16.54 9.05 -9.80
C LYS A 626 -15.99 8.20 -8.66
N SER A 627 -14.89 8.65 -8.03
CA SER A 627 -14.37 8.04 -6.80
C SER A 627 -15.40 8.13 -5.65
N LYS A 628 -15.35 7.18 -4.74
CA LYS A 628 -16.16 7.14 -3.51
C LYS A 628 -15.36 7.45 -2.26
N GLY A 629 -14.16 8.04 -2.42
CA GLY A 629 -13.34 8.57 -1.34
C GLY A 629 -12.34 7.61 -0.72
N ARG A 630 -12.18 6.41 -1.24
CA ARG A 630 -11.19 5.43 -0.78
C ARG A 630 -9.96 5.52 -1.67
N TYR A 631 -8.81 5.93 -1.15
CA TYR A 631 -7.56 6.08 -1.90
C TYR A 631 -6.34 5.88 -1.00
N HIS A 632 -5.19 5.62 -1.60
CA HIS A 632 -3.93 5.29 -0.92
C HIS A 632 -4.10 4.11 0.06
N ARG A 633 -4.67 3.01 -0.43
CA ARG A 633 -4.95 1.86 0.42
C ARG A 633 -4.05 0.66 0.10
N PRO A 634 -3.67 -0.13 1.11
CA PRO A 634 -2.92 -1.38 0.92
C PRO A 634 -3.61 -2.35 -0.04
N VAL A 635 -4.94 -2.38 -0.05
CA VAL A 635 -5.76 -3.30 -0.85
C VAL A 635 -5.41 -3.34 -2.33
N GLN A 636 -4.78 -2.29 -2.86
CA GLN A 636 -4.30 -2.26 -4.24
C GLN A 636 -3.24 -3.35 -4.56
N GLY A 637 -2.66 -3.99 -3.54
CA GLY A 637 -1.85 -5.20 -3.70
C GLY A 637 -2.62 -6.35 -4.38
N GLY A 638 -3.95 -6.34 -4.28
CA GLY A 638 -4.86 -7.27 -4.97
C GLY A 638 -4.79 -7.20 -6.48
N LEU A 639 -4.29 -6.10 -7.06
CA LEU A 639 -4.06 -6.00 -8.50
C LEU A 639 -3.07 -7.05 -9.03
N TRP A 640 -2.23 -7.64 -8.17
CA TRP A 640 -1.29 -8.71 -8.52
C TRP A 640 -1.92 -10.11 -8.56
N MET A 641 -3.20 -10.29 -8.18
CA MET A 641 -3.86 -11.60 -8.18
C MET A 641 -3.81 -12.32 -9.54
N PRO A 642 -4.05 -11.67 -10.70
CA PRO A 642 -3.90 -12.34 -12.00
C PRO A 642 -2.49 -12.86 -12.27
N VAL A 643 -1.46 -12.14 -11.83
CA VAL A 643 -0.06 -12.56 -11.95
C VAL A 643 0.22 -13.73 -11.01
N LEU A 644 -0.21 -13.65 -9.75
CA LEU A 644 -0.06 -14.70 -8.75
C LEU A 644 -0.71 -16.01 -9.23
N ALA A 645 -1.96 -15.94 -9.70
CA ALA A 645 -2.69 -17.11 -10.20
C ALA A 645 -1.96 -17.81 -11.35
N LYS A 646 -1.32 -17.05 -12.24
CA LYS A 646 -0.56 -17.61 -13.36
C LYS A 646 0.80 -18.17 -12.97
N LYS A 647 1.43 -17.57 -11.98
CA LYS A 647 2.77 -17.95 -11.53
C LYS A 647 2.77 -18.93 -10.37
N TRP A 648 1.63 -19.24 -9.78
CA TRP A 648 1.55 -20.04 -8.57
C TRP A 648 2.42 -21.30 -8.64
N ASN A 649 2.22 -22.14 -9.67
CA ASN A 649 2.98 -23.38 -9.85
C ASN A 649 4.45 -23.15 -10.26
N GLU A 650 4.80 -21.96 -10.76
CA GLU A 650 6.17 -21.61 -11.15
C GLU A 650 7.02 -21.15 -9.96
N ILE A 651 6.37 -20.63 -8.88
CA ILE A 651 7.03 -20.05 -7.72
C ILE A 651 6.94 -20.94 -6.47
N LEU A 652 6.36 -22.12 -6.59
CA LEU A 652 6.41 -23.14 -5.53
C LEU A 652 7.86 -23.54 -5.25
N PRO A 653 8.24 -23.77 -3.97
CA PRO A 653 9.60 -24.12 -3.57
C PRO A 653 10.03 -25.51 -4.06
#